data_90a765bc5dae7a28b105f9075520234c
#
_entry.id   90a765bc5dae7a28b105f9075520234c
#
_cell.length_a   1.000
_cell.length_b   1.000
_cell.length_c   1.000
_cell.angle_alpha   90.00
_cell.angle_beta   90.00
_cell.angle_gamma   90.00
#
_symmetry.space_group_name_H-M   'P 1'
#
loop_
_entity.id
_entity.type
_entity.pdbx_description
1 polymer ?
#
loop_
_entity_poly.entity_id
_entity_poly.type
_entity_poly.pdbx_seq_one_letter_code
_entity_poly.pdbx_strand_id
1 'polypeptide(L)'
;MAGILSPLSKTARVFCVSLFFLMGVNLLRASPNIIISEIHFNPNGPDEAREFIEIKNVGQEIVDLSGWEFTNGILYTFPDQTFLEPGQFFVLVANAQFFATQYPNVQIGGQYSDDDGAGVGRAGLSNRGERVTLKDGPDETGSTIYSLRYYDGDDGSIPDPPELPEDDDLERARWPSQPDGGDYSLVQIRSDGTSDEEDFRSWRPSINVHGSPGEDEPLPDQLKKVFINEMRTRDGLLSNDAIEIYNPNDQDVDISGWYISDNLDRPLKNSSIIEGTIVPAGGYIVLENEINGFSINLSSKGERAFLYSAEDGVLTGWVHGFHFPASIDGKHFSRFVDEYDAEYLIPDSSSLGEDNGLPSPSDINIVEIMYSPGYGSSVEYIKIVNNGLESALLYDSEYPDDNLNVNGFGMTLPGIRPILEAGEFAYITNTSEEEFRSAYDIENGVKVFADPEAGSLDGGGERIELRLPLTIEGFQRDALGYPRYYAILDALEYNDESPWPVEADGQGYSLVRKELNGAGYKASDWKLSASRGGTAFGGPVVLINEILSHTDLPQTDVIELYNPSPEPANIGGWYLTDNFLIPKKYRIPNGTVIPGNGYWAVNEDNNADAGAPLNYFGTAFSLSSRGDEVFLFSANDEGLFTGYAHSAIFRATENGVSIIRYINGNGKEIFVPQSGTPTLEINRFTAFPDGYPNSTPLVEKAVISEICYDPFIGGNEYIEITNISDGVLPLYDTTSLQQGGDPNNNWKLDGVTFIFPGVQPTLQKNERVLIIPKGVSVDQFKINYLVPDSVRVFGGDEGYEGALNNAGEEIVLLRPDKPDFVVGQGIVVPMIEVDSVDYDGGIEWPQGEGRSIERINNLLVGNDSSNWQRSADQKGTPGAENSVQLNGFNLWLKNEFEDNGIIGQGTSSTDDYDSDGITNLEEYAFGLNPREVSTMKNNFMVQNIKTNDEAFLSVKLIINSLPSDLIINLLSSSDLKNWSSTEEFQSTVNQDGTTTLEYKQSNLDQDNRSFYRFQIELIAQ
;
A
#
# COMPACT_ATOMS: atom_id res chain seq x y z
N MET A 1 -36.42 -12.30 63.51
CA MET A 1 -36.03 -13.71 63.75
C MET A 1 -34.70 -13.96 63.07
N ALA A 2 -33.71 -14.16 63.90
CA ALA A 2 -32.35 -14.41 63.52
C ALA A 2 -32.21 -15.84 62.99
N GLY A 3 -31.30 -16.13 62.07
CA GLY A 3 -30.98 -17.42 61.56
C GLY A 3 -29.68 -17.40 60.79
N ILE A 4 -28.57 -17.34 61.47
CA ILE A 4 -27.32 -18.11 61.43
C ILE A 4 -26.79 -18.43 60.00
N LEU A 5 -25.81 -17.74 59.58
CA LEU A 5 -24.81 -18.11 58.60
C LEU A 5 -23.51 -18.44 59.35
N SER A 6 -23.10 -19.69 59.33
CA SER A 6 -21.83 -20.15 59.87
C SER A 6 -20.69 -19.82 58.92
N PRO A 7 -19.48 -19.48 59.35
CA PRO A 7 -18.37 -19.11 58.48
C PRO A 7 -17.66 -20.37 57.97
N LEU A 8 -17.57 -20.51 56.68
CA LEU A 8 -16.68 -21.46 56.00
C LEU A 8 -15.22 -21.08 56.29
N SER A 9 -14.45 -22.09 56.66
CA SER A 9 -13.08 -22.01 57.17
C SER A 9 -12.11 -21.34 56.14
N LYS A 10 -11.16 -20.60 56.69
CA LYS A 10 -10.10 -19.93 55.92
C LYS A 10 -9.22 -20.83 55.04
N THR A 11 -9.30 -22.14 55.22
CA THR A 11 -8.53 -23.16 54.48
C THR A 11 -9.09 -23.42 53.10
N ALA A 12 -10.38 -23.22 52.86
CA ALA A 12 -10.98 -23.39 51.53
C ALA A 12 -10.73 -22.20 50.55
N ARG A 13 -10.37 -21.02 51.10
CA ARG A 13 -10.05 -19.86 50.26
C ARG A 13 -8.61 -19.87 49.74
N VAL A 14 -7.68 -20.54 50.44
CA VAL A 14 -6.29 -20.65 49.98
C VAL A 14 -6.15 -21.71 48.87
N PHE A 15 -7.02 -22.72 48.84
CA PHE A 15 -6.99 -23.78 47.82
C PHE A 15 -7.61 -23.31 46.47
N CYS A 16 -8.59 -22.39 46.47
CA CYS A 16 -9.13 -21.83 45.22
C CYS A 16 -8.23 -20.77 44.59
N VAL A 17 -7.43 -20.03 45.40
CA VAL A 17 -6.50 -19.05 44.85
C VAL A 17 -5.23 -19.70 44.30
N SER A 18 -4.83 -20.85 44.86
CA SER A 18 -3.67 -21.61 44.36
C SER A 18 -3.98 -22.46 43.12
N LEU A 19 -5.26 -22.73 42.83
CA LEU A 19 -5.65 -23.45 41.59
C LEU A 19 -5.87 -22.47 40.41
N PHE A 20 -6.12 -21.18 40.69
CA PHE A 20 -6.19 -20.15 39.65
C PHE A 20 -4.81 -19.57 39.28
N PHE A 21 -3.79 -19.75 40.10
CA PHE A 21 -2.41 -19.31 39.77
C PHE A 21 -1.57 -20.39 39.06
N LEU A 22 -2.13 -21.60 38.86
CA LEU A 22 -1.48 -22.67 38.08
C LEU A 22 -2.09 -22.88 36.67
N MET A 23 -3.05 -22.01 36.25
CA MET A 23 -3.60 -21.98 34.89
C MET A 23 -3.34 -20.67 34.15
N GLY A 24 -2.32 -19.91 34.53
CA GLY A 24 -2.00 -18.64 33.96
C GLY A 24 -0.52 -18.45 33.69
N VAL A 25 0.19 -19.51 33.32
CA VAL A 25 1.44 -19.38 32.59
C VAL A 25 1.15 -19.94 31.19
N ASN A 26 0.46 -19.17 30.37
CA ASN A 26 0.68 -19.28 28.95
C ASN A 26 2.11 -18.79 28.75
N LEU A 27 3.06 -19.69 28.73
CA LEU A 27 4.28 -19.49 27.99
C LEU A 27 3.83 -19.05 26.58
N LEU A 28 4.15 -17.82 26.20
CA LEU A 28 4.20 -17.44 24.80
C LEU A 28 5.14 -18.46 24.14
N ARG A 29 4.57 -19.52 23.58
CA ARG A 29 5.28 -20.38 22.64
C ARG A 29 5.49 -19.49 21.41
N ALA A 30 6.73 -19.29 21.03
CA ALA A 30 7.03 -18.91 19.65
C ALA A 30 6.18 -19.84 18.75
N SER A 31 5.50 -19.28 17.76
CA SER A 31 4.74 -20.10 16.79
C SER A 31 5.67 -21.19 16.29
N PRO A 32 5.29 -22.46 16.39
CA PRO A 32 6.16 -23.51 15.91
C PRO A 32 6.30 -23.37 14.41
N ASN A 33 7.52 -23.30 13.91
CA ASN A 33 7.84 -23.18 12.50
C ASN A 33 7.56 -24.53 11.80
N ILE A 34 6.29 -24.85 11.64
CA ILE A 34 5.80 -25.99 10.87
C ILE A 34 5.19 -25.47 9.58
N ILE A 35 5.65 -25.99 8.46
CA ILE A 35 5.11 -25.68 7.15
C ILE A 35 4.55 -26.93 6.48
N ILE A 36 3.65 -26.75 5.53
CA ILE A 36 3.33 -27.77 4.52
C ILE A 36 4.41 -27.66 3.44
N SER A 37 5.25 -28.69 3.33
CA SER A 37 6.38 -28.71 2.39
C SER A 37 6.02 -29.25 1.02
N GLU A 38 5.06 -30.17 0.95
CA GLU A 38 4.69 -30.85 -0.28
C GLU A 38 3.23 -31.35 -0.22
N ILE A 39 2.52 -31.20 -1.37
CA ILE A 39 1.16 -31.73 -1.56
C ILE A 39 1.09 -32.45 -2.89
N HIS A 40 0.66 -33.71 -2.89
CA HIS A 40 0.40 -34.48 -4.10
C HIS A 40 -1.10 -34.81 -4.14
N PHE A 41 -1.89 -33.93 -4.77
CA PHE A 41 -3.34 -33.95 -4.68
C PHE A 41 -4.06 -34.68 -5.82
N ASN A 42 -3.44 -34.76 -7.04
CA ASN A 42 -4.01 -35.44 -8.21
C ASN A 42 -2.96 -36.25 -8.99
N PRO A 43 -2.48 -37.36 -8.44
CA PRO A 43 -1.53 -38.21 -9.15
C PRO A 43 -2.16 -38.89 -10.37
N ASN A 44 -1.34 -39.17 -11.39
CA ASN A 44 -1.78 -39.92 -12.56
C ASN A 44 -2.12 -41.38 -12.17
N GLY A 45 -3.37 -41.74 -12.16
CA GLY A 45 -3.86 -43.07 -11.80
C GLY A 45 -4.82 -43.04 -10.60
N PRO A 46 -4.91 -44.09 -9.79
CA PRO A 46 -5.75 -44.04 -8.61
C PRO A 46 -5.17 -43.09 -7.56
N ASP A 47 -5.92 -42.04 -7.20
CA ASP A 47 -5.54 -41.03 -6.21
C ASP A 47 -5.08 -41.64 -4.89
N GLU A 48 -5.79 -42.64 -4.40
CA GLU A 48 -5.48 -43.36 -3.18
C GLU A 48 -4.06 -43.99 -3.10
N ALA A 49 -3.39 -44.15 -4.23
CA ALA A 49 -2.09 -44.81 -4.27
C ALA A 49 -0.90 -43.90 -4.00
N ARG A 50 -1.00 -42.62 -4.35
CA ARG A 50 0.12 -41.67 -4.30
C ARG A 50 -0.22 -40.33 -3.66
N GLU A 51 -1.46 -40.09 -3.36
CA GLU A 51 -1.91 -38.86 -2.73
C GLU A 51 -1.37 -38.73 -1.31
N PHE A 52 -0.72 -37.59 -1.03
CA PHE A 52 -0.17 -37.28 0.28
C PHE A 52 -0.04 -35.79 0.53
N ILE A 53 0.05 -35.44 1.78
CA ILE A 53 0.47 -34.14 2.28
C ILE A 53 1.62 -34.30 3.25
N GLU A 54 2.61 -33.45 3.15
CA GLU A 54 3.80 -33.50 3.99
C GLU A 54 3.95 -32.21 4.78
N ILE A 55 4.26 -32.31 6.06
CA ILE A 55 4.68 -31.19 6.89
C ILE A 55 6.15 -31.33 7.29
N LYS A 56 6.82 -30.20 7.45
CA LYS A 56 8.23 -30.10 7.84
C LYS A 56 8.39 -29.18 9.03
N ASN A 57 9.23 -29.54 9.99
CA ASN A 57 9.70 -28.62 11.03
C ASN A 57 10.90 -27.83 10.51
N VAL A 58 10.71 -26.58 10.14
CA VAL A 58 11.77 -25.66 9.68
C VAL A 58 12.40 -24.87 10.84
N GLY A 59 11.88 -25.03 12.07
CA GLY A 59 12.42 -24.43 13.28
C GLY A 59 13.69 -25.11 13.80
N GLN A 60 14.23 -24.56 14.87
CA GLN A 60 15.44 -25.10 15.55
C GLN A 60 15.11 -25.98 16.75
N GLU A 61 13.86 -26.04 17.14
CA GLU A 61 13.40 -26.77 18.33
C GLU A 61 12.49 -27.93 17.94
N ILE A 62 12.41 -28.94 18.84
CA ILE A 62 11.49 -30.05 18.67
C ILE A 62 10.06 -29.57 18.89
N VAL A 63 9.16 -29.85 17.95
CA VAL A 63 7.74 -29.52 18.08
C VAL A 63 6.95 -30.74 18.54
N ASP A 64 6.14 -30.56 19.58
CA ASP A 64 5.18 -31.56 20.06
C ASP A 64 3.85 -31.38 19.33
N LEU A 65 3.59 -32.23 18.36
CA LEU A 65 2.36 -32.23 17.55
C LEU A 65 1.19 -32.96 18.23
N SER A 66 1.36 -33.46 19.48
CA SER A 66 0.33 -34.25 20.16
C SER A 66 -1.00 -33.52 20.30
N GLY A 67 -2.06 -34.08 19.70
CA GLY A 67 -3.40 -33.46 19.71
C GLY A 67 -3.58 -32.27 18.73
N TRP A 68 -2.62 -31.98 17.89
CA TRP A 68 -2.84 -31.07 16.77
C TRP A 68 -3.82 -31.69 15.78
N GLU A 69 -4.48 -30.86 14.97
CA GLU A 69 -5.48 -31.31 14.02
C GLU A 69 -5.37 -30.62 12.67
N PHE A 70 -5.47 -31.42 11.60
CA PHE A 70 -5.95 -30.89 10.34
C PHE A 70 -7.47 -30.84 10.40
N THR A 71 -8.05 -29.67 10.14
CA THR A 71 -9.47 -29.38 10.37
C THR A 71 -10.22 -28.96 9.11
N ASN A 72 -9.51 -28.74 8.01
CA ASN A 72 -10.07 -28.39 6.71
C ASN A 72 -9.25 -29.07 5.60
N GLY A 73 -9.91 -29.43 4.50
CA GLY A 73 -9.35 -30.20 3.38
C GLY A 73 -9.23 -31.68 3.73
N ILE A 74 -8.44 -32.02 4.72
CA ILE A 74 -8.30 -33.35 5.29
C ILE A 74 -8.58 -33.33 6.79
N LEU A 75 -8.98 -34.46 7.34
CA LEU A 75 -9.15 -34.66 8.78
C LEU A 75 -8.09 -35.61 9.32
N TYR A 76 -7.28 -35.14 10.25
CA TYR A 76 -6.28 -35.92 10.93
C TYR A 76 -5.96 -35.33 12.31
N THR A 77 -6.05 -36.13 13.36
CA THR A 77 -5.61 -35.75 14.71
C THR A 77 -4.29 -36.44 15.00
N PHE A 78 -3.26 -35.69 15.33
CA PHE A 78 -1.94 -36.23 15.67
C PHE A 78 -2.00 -37.00 17.01
N PRO A 79 -1.53 -38.26 17.04
CA PRO A 79 -1.52 -39.07 18.25
C PRO A 79 -0.68 -38.47 19.38
N ASP A 80 -1.00 -38.84 20.62
CA ASP A 80 -0.14 -38.51 21.78
C ASP A 80 1.31 -38.96 21.56
N GLN A 81 2.27 -38.11 21.98
CA GLN A 81 3.71 -38.35 21.83
C GLN A 81 4.22 -38.31 20.39
N THR A 82 3.58 -37.53 19.54
CA THR A 82 4.07 -37.23 18.20
C THR A 82 4.99 -36.01 18.28
N PHE A 83 6.28 -36.23 18.12
CA PHE A 83 7.30 -35.17 18.12
C PHE A 83 7.94 -35.06 16.74
N LEU A 84 8.20 -33.81 16.28
CA LEU A 84 8.86 -33.52 15.01
C LEU A 84 10.16 -32.77 15.29
N GLU A 85 11.29 -33.45 15.08
CA GLU A 85 12.63 -32.87 15.25
C GLU A 85 12.90 -31.78 14.19
N PRO A 86 13.81 -30.81 14.45
CA PRO A 86 14.26 -29.85 13.45
C PRO A 86 14.69 -30.51 12.13
N GLY A 87 14.12 -30.02 11.01
CA GLY A 87 14.36 -30.56 9.67
C GLY A 87 13.66 -31.89 9.36
N GLN A 88 12.89 -32.46 10.28
CA GLN A 88 12.18 -33.71 10.08
C GLN A 88 10.85 -33.49 9.34
N PHE A 89 10.48 -34.50 8.53
CA PHE A 89 9.23 -34.54 7.79
C PHE A 89 8.20 -35.48 8.47
N PHE A 90 6.91 -35.20 8.24
CA PHE A 90 5.81 -36.05 8.63
C PHE A 90 4.83 -36.19 7.46
N VAL A 91 4.77 -37.40 6.87
CA VAL A 91 4.00 -37.68 5.66
C VAL A 91 2.65 -38.27 6.04
N LEU A 92 1.57 -37.58 5.67
CA LEU A 92 0.19 -38.04 5.78
C LEU A 92 -0.30 -38.53 4.42
N VAL A 93 -0.97 -39.67 4.37
CA VAL A 93 -1.34 -40.32 3.11
C VAL A 93 -2.84 -40.66 3.06
N ALA A 94 -3.41 -40.69 1.86
CA ALA A 94 -4.80 -41.12 1.67
C ALA A 94 -5.00 -42.61 1.99
N ASN A 95 -4.05 -43.46 1.60
CA ASN A 95 -4.09 -44.90 1.86
C ASN A 95 -2.70 -45.49 2.10
N ALA A 96 -2.40 -45.83 3.34
CA ALA A 96 -1.09 -46.29 3.72
C ALA A 96 -0.66 -47.62 3.04
N GLN A 97 -1.59 -48.51 2.72
CA GLN A 97 -1.27 -49.76 2.05
C GLN A 97 -0.85 -49.56 0.58
N PHE A 98 -1.56 -48.70 -0.14
CA PHE A 98 -1.23 -48.42 -1.52
C PHE A 98 0.00 -47.52 -1.62
N PHE A 99 0.11 -46.49 -0.79
CA PHE A 99 1.25 -45.60 -0.72
C PHE A 99 2.57 -46.38 -0.48
N ALA A 100 2.61 -47.28 0.47
CA ALA A 100 3.81 -48.10 0.75
C ALA A 100 4.25 -49.00 -0.42
N THR A 101 3.37 -49.25 -1.40
CA THR A 101 3.75 -49.98 -2.61
C THR A 101 4.48 -49.10 -3.62
N GLN A 102 4.17 -47.83 -3.62
CA GLN A 102 4.80 -46.83 -4.52
C GLN A 102 6.06 -46.23 -3.86
N TYR A 103 6.03 -46.01 -2.56
CA TYR A 103 7.12 -45.38 -1.80
C TYR A 103 7.60 -46.33 -0.67
N PRO A 104 8.23 -47.46 -1.00
CA PRO A 104 8.54 -48.51 -0.02
C PRO A 104 9.56 -48.12 1.05
N ASN A 105 10.27 -47.02 0.85
CA ASN A 105 11.30 -46.49 1.74
C ASN A 105 10.84 -45.29 2.56
N VAL A 106 9.65 -44.73 2.30
CA VAL A 106 9.12 -43.58 3.02
C VAL A 106 8.44 -43.96 4.30
N GLN A 107 8.76 -43.29 5.38
CA GLN A 107 8.07 -43.51 6.67
C GLN A 107 6.74 -42.77 6.67
N ILE A 108 5.64 -43.52 6.68
CA ILE A 108 4.29 -42.94 6.77
C ILE A 108 4.05 -42.50 8.20
N GLY A 109 3.71 -41.22 8.41
CA GLY A 109 3.33 -40.65 9.69
C GLY A 109 1.91 -40.99 10.11
N GLY A 110 0.98 -40.99 9.15
CA GLY A 110 -0.43 -41.29 9.40
C GLY A 110 -1.24 -41.42 8.10
N GLN A 111 -2.52 -41.83 8.29
CA GLN A 111 -3.50 -41.85 7.22
C GLN A 111 -4.65 -40.92 7.59
N TYR A 112 -4.96 -39.97 6.71
CA TYR A 112 -6.03 -39.01 6.91
C TYR A 112 -7.38 -39.49 6.37
N SER A 113 -8.44 -38.77 6.69
CA SER A 113 -9.80 -38.98 6.17
C SER A 113 -10.33 -37.70 5.55
N ASP A 114 -11.33 -37.83 4.70
CA ASP A 114 -12.04 -36.69 4.08
C ASP A 114 -12.94 -35.95 5.09
N ASP A 115 -13.09 -34.64 4.90
CA ASP A 115 -13.88 -33.80 5.78
C ASP A 115 -15.38 -33.74 5.42
N ASP A 116 -15.81 -34.31 4.29
CA ASP A 116 -17.19 -34.19 3.77
C ASP A 116 -18.29 -34.85 4.60
N GLY A 117 -17.93 -35.52 5.68
CA GLY A 117 -18.86 -36.18 6.62
C GLY A 117 -19.70 -37.30 5.98
N ALA A 118 -19.45 -37.66 4.75
CA ALA A 118 -20.19 -38.68 4.01
C ALA A 118 -19.76 -40.12 4.33
N GLY A 119 -18.82 -40.29 5.20
CA GLY A 119 -18.59 -41.50 6.01
C GLY A 119 -18.41 -42.79 5.27
N VAL A 120 -18.03 -42.89 4.03
CA VAL A 120 -17.49 -44.15 3.40
C VAL A 120 -16.86 -43.80 2.01
N GLY A 121 -15.53 -43.76 1.91
CA GLY A 121 -14.85 -44.30 0.74
C GLY A 121 -14.26 -43.33 -0.29
N ARG A 122 -14.03 -42.09 0.07
CA ARG A 122 -13.07 -41.23 -0.65
C ARG A 122 -12.37 -40.30 0.35
N ALA A 123 -11.35 -40.77 1.00
CA ALA A 123 -10.38 -39.91 1.65
C ALA A 123 -9.44 -39.41 0.54
N GLY A 124 -9.55 -38.15 0.16
CA GLY A 124 -8.71 -37.59 -0.89
C GLY A 124 -8.69 -36.06 -0.86
N LEU A 125 -7.54 -35.49 -1.14
CA LEU A 125 -7.40 -34.07 -1.42
C LEU A 125 -8.21 -33.71 -2.68
N SER A 126 -8.78 -32.51 -2.74
CA SER A 126 -9.57 -32.09 -3.89
C SER A 126 -8.69 -31.90 -5.14
N ASN A 127 -9.03 -32.57 -6.24
CA ASN A 127 -8.32 -32.41 -7.52
C ASN A 127 -8.49 -31.01 -8.13
N ARG A 128 -9.44 -30.21 -7.64
CA ARG A 128 -9.67 -28.83 -8.11
C ARG A 128 -9.11 -27.76 -7.17
N GLY A 129 -8.45 -28.17 -6.11
CA GLY A 129 -7.97 -27.31 -5.08
C GLY A 129 -8.95 -27.18 -3.91
N GLU A 130 -8.40 -26.89 -2.77
CA GLU A 130 -9.13 -26.67 -1.51
C GLU A 130 -8.25 -25.99 -0.48
N ARG A 131 -8.87 -25.53 0.60
CA ARG A 131 -8.15 -25.01 1.75
C ARG A 131 -7.76 -26.14 2.71
N VAL A 132 -6.49 -26.19 3.07
CA VAL A 132 -5.97 -27.11 4.08
C VAL A 132 -5.53 -26.30 5.30
N THR A 133 -6.02 -26.68 6.49
CA THR A 133 -5.74 -25.91 7.71
C THR A 133 -5.22 -26.85 8.82
N LEU A 134 -4.05 -26.51 9.38
CA LEU A 134 -3.43 -27.17 10.54
C LEU A 134 -3.57 -26.28 11.77
N LYS A 135 -4.05 -26.86 12.88
CA LYS A 135 -4.22 -26.19 14.18
C LYS A 135 -3.41 -26.88 15.28
N ASP A 136 -3.00 -26.13 16.31
CA ASP A 136 -2.28 -26.66 17.48
C ASP A 136 -3.17 -27.34 18.52
N GLY A 137 -4.38 -27.72 18.17
CA GLY A 137 -5.36 -28.39 19.00
C GLY A 137 -6.68 -28.57 18.27
N PRO A 138 -7.74 -29.00 19.03
CA PRO A 138 -9.06 -29.22 18.45
C PRO A 138 -9.64 -28.01 17.74
N ASP A 139 -10.40 -28.23 16.67
CA ASP A 139 -10.94 -27.18 15.81
C ASP A 139 -11.60 -25.99 16.53
N GLU A 140 -12.34 -26.26 17.60
CA GLU A 140 -13.04 -25.21 18.38
C GLU A 140 -12.11 -24.36 19.26
N THR A 141 -10.89 -24.82 19.56
CA THR A 141 -10.01 -24.23 20.60
C THR A 141 -8.55 -24.10 20.18
N GLY A 142 -8.12 -24.75 19.11
CA GLY A 142 -6.77 -24.69 18.57
C GLY A 142 -6.54 -23.40 17.77
N SER A 143 -5.34 -22.84 17.87
CA SER A 143 -4.89 -21.73 17.02
C SER A 143 -4.49 -22.28 15.64
N THR A 144 -4.77 -21.54 14.59
CA THR A 144 -4.26 -21.87 13.26
C THR A 144 -2.74 -21.68 13.23
N ILE A 145 -2.04 -22.73 12.83
CA ILE A 145 -0.58 -22.74 12.70
C ILE A 145 -0.17 -22.56 11.24
N TYR A 146 -0.95 -23.15 10.33
CA TYR A 146 -0.72 -23.08 8.90
C TYR A 146 -2.06 -23.19 8.17
N SER A 147 -2.29 -22.36 7.18
CA SER A 147 -3.47 -22.43 6.33
C SER A 147 -3.04 -22.14 4.90
N LEU A 148 -3.44 -22.99 3.99
CA LEU A 148 -3.11 -22.90 2.57
C LEU A 148 -4.35 -23.20 1.75
N ARG A 149 -4.64 -22.36 0.77
CA ARG A 149 -5.58 -22.71 -0.31
C ARG A 149 -4.78 -22.94 -1.58
N TYR A 150 -4.71 -24.18 -2.03
CA TYR A 150 -4.11 -24.55 -3.30
C TYR A 150 -5.18 -24.74 -4.37
N TYR A 151 -4.76 -24.64 -5.63
CA TYR A 151 -5.60 -24.87 -6.79
C TYR A 151 -4.88 -25.78 -7.82
N ASP A 152 -5.64 -26.35 -8.77
CA ASP A 152 -5.16 -27.29 -9.77
C ASP A 152 -4.41 -26.64 -10.93
N GLY A 153 -4.42 -25.32 -11.04
CA GLY A 153 -3.83 -24.60 -12.19
C GLY A 153 -4.63 -24.76 -13.49
N ASP A 154 -5.80 -25.38 -13.42
CA ASP A 154 -6.72 -25.51 -14.55
C ASP A 154 -7.69 -24.33 -14.56
N ASP A 155 -7.68 -23.53 -15.63
CA ASP A 155 -8.62 -22.42 -15.86
C ASP A 155 -10.05 -22.88 -16.18
N GLY A 156 -10.37 -24.16 -15.86
CA GLY A 156 -11.55 -24.81 -16.38
C GLY A 156 -11.52 -24.78 -17.91
N SER A 157 -11.25 -25.88 -18.57
CA SER A 157 -11.20 -25.97 -20.05
C SER A 157 -12.21 -25.01 -20.67
N ILE A 158 -11.72 -23.97 -21.37
CA ILE A 158 -12.61 -22.99 -22.02
C ILE A 158 -13.70 -23.77 -22.70
N PRO A 159 -14.96 -23.74 -22.22
CA PRO A 159 -16.03 -24.49 -22.84
C PRO A 159 -16.11 -24.01 -24.29
N ASP A 160 -16.29 -24.88 -25.20
CA ASP A 160 -16.56 -24.52 -26.61
C ASP A 160 -18.10 -24.52 -26.81
N PRO A 161 -18.76 -23.41 -26.82
CA PRO A 161 -18.30 -22.02 -26.84
C PRO A 161 -17.86 -21.52 -25.45
N PRO A 162 -16.84 -20.64 -25.43
CA PRO A 162 -16.32 -20.12 -24.17
C PRO A 162 -17.41 -19.27 -23.48
N GLU A 163 -17.84 -19.71 -22.31
CA GLU A 163 -18.39 -18.81 -21.31
C GLU A 163 -17.22 -18.00 -20.76
N LEU A 164 -17.48 -16.80 -20.27
CA LEU A 164 -16.42 -16.01 -19.61
C LEU A 164 -15.94 -16.82 -18.40
N PRO A 165 -14.60 -16.95 -18.16
CA PRO A 165 -14.11 -17.60 -16.95
C PRO A 165 -14.71 -16.89 -15.73
N GLU A 166 -15.14 -17.66 -14.75
CA GLU A 166 -15.50 -17.12 -13.45
C GLU A 166 -14.23 -16.63 -12.74
N ASP A 167 -14.31 -15.72 -11.78
CA ASP A 167 -13.13 -15.14 -11.11
C ASP A 167 -12.26 -16.21 -10.43
N ASP A 168 -12.88 -17.24 -9.83
CA ASP A 168 -12.19 -18.42 -9.28
C ASP A 168 -11.34 -19.17 -10.35
N ASP A 169 -11.73 -19.14 -11.61
CA ASP A 169 -10.98 -19.82 -12.68
C ASP A 169 -9.67 -19.09 -13.04
N LEU A 170 -9.64 -17.77 -12.90
CA LEU A 170 -8.43 -16.97 -13.13
C LEU A 170 -7.41 -17.14 -12.02
N GLU A 171 -7.85 -17.22 -10.77
CA GLU A 171 -6.98 -17.50 -9.63
C GLU A 171 -6.40 -18.92 -9.73
N ARG A 172 -7.21 -19.90 -10.11
CA ARG A 172 -6.79 -21.27 -10.35
C ARG A 172 -5.72 -21.37 -11.44
N ALA A 173 -5.86 -20.64 -12.53
CA ALA A 173 -4.93 -20.65 -13.67
C ALA A 173 -3.53 -20.15 -13.32
N ARG A 174 -3.32 -19.46 -12.19
CA ARG A 174 -2.00 -18.99 -11.74
C ARG A 174 -1.18 -20.06 -11.04
N TRP A 175 -1.83 -21.07 -10.48
CA TRP A 175 -1.17 -22.14 -9.76
C TRP A 175 -0.48 -23.11 -10.74
N PRO A 176 0.61 -23.79 -10.30
CA PRO A 176 1.24 -24.81 -11.13
C PRO A 176 0.24 -25.92 -11.47
N SER A 177 0.05 -26.18 -12.76
CA SER A 177 -0.92 -27.17 -13.25
C SER A 177 -0.37 -28.57 -13.43
N GLN A 178 0.96 -28.77 -13.34
CA GLN A 178 1.58 -30.10 -13.46
C GLN A 178 1.21 -31.06 -12.32
N PRO A 179 0.92 -30.59 -11.09
CA PRO A 179 0.38 -31.44 -10.05
C PRO A 179 -1.01 -32.00 -10.34
N ASP A 180 -1.77 -31.38 -11.24
CA ASP A 180 -3.08 -31.88 -11.68
C ASP A 180 -2.95 -32.95 -12.77
N GLY A 181 -2.97 -34.22 -12.37
CA GLY A 181 -2.91 -35.37 -13.29
C GLY A 181 -1.55 -35.61 -13.97
N GLY A 182 -0.58 -34.72 -13.79
CA GLY A 182 0.75 -34.80 -14.39
C GLY A 182 1.75 -35.66 -13.61
N ASP A 183 1.35 -36.22 -12.48
CA ASP A 183 2.18 -37.05 -11.60
C ASP A 183 3.30 -36.29 -10.85
N TYR A 184 3.23 -34.94 -10.81
CA TYR A 184 4.09 -34.09 -10.01
C TYR A 184 3.35 -33.68 -8.71
N SER A 185 4.08 -33.42 -7.65
CA SER A 185 3.52 -32.79 -6.45
C SER A 185 3.68 -31.27 -6.52
N LEU A 186 2.93 -30.57 -5.68
CA LEU A 186 3.09 -29.14 -5.44
C LEU A 186 4.05 -28.97 -4.26
N VAL A 187 5.17 -28.22 -4.46
CA VAL A 187 6.22 -28.03 -3.45
C VAL A 187 6.52 -26.54 -3.26
N GLN A 188 6.88 -26.15 -2.04
CA GLN A 188 7.32 -24.78 -1.80
C GLN A 188 8.66 -24.49 -2.48
N ILE A 189 8.79 -23.33 -3.11
CA ILE A 189 10.04 -22.83 -3.70
C ILE A 189 11.11 -22.64 -2.62
N ARG A 190 10.70 -22.12 -1.44
CA ARG A 190 11.54 -22.00 -0.27
C ARG A 190 10.93 -22.78 0.88
N SER A 191 11.61 -23.82 1.33
CA SER A 191 11.18 -24.67 2.43
C SER A 191 11.76 -24.23 3.78
N ASP A 192 12.04 -22.94 3.97
CA ASP A 192 12.61 -22.36 5.18
C ASP A 192 11.60 -21.63 6.07
N GLY A 193 10.33 -21.60 5.67
CA GLY A 193 9.25 -20.93 6.41
C GLY A 193 9.14 -19.41 6.18
N THR A 194 9.83 -18.89 5.17
CA THR A 194 9.81 -17.46 4.82
C THR A 194 8.89 -17.15 3.63
N SER A 195 8.24 -18.16 3.05
CA SER A 195 7.32 -18.00 1.93
C SER A 195 5.91 -17.68 2.43
N ASP A 196 5.21 -16.81 1.72
CA ASP A 196 3.77 -16.65 1.86
C ASP A 196 3.09 -17.90 1.28
N GLU A 197 2.40 -18.65 2.11
CA GLU A 197 1.78 -19.93 1.74
C GLU A 197 0.53 -19.77 0.87
N GLU A 198 -0.16 -18.66 0.93
CA GLU A 198 -1.34 -18.40 0.10
C GLU A 198 -0.97 -17.83 -1.28
N ASP A 199 0.27 -17.40 -1.47
CA ASP A 199 0.75 -16.91 -2.75
C ASP A 199 1.16 -18.06 -3.69
N PHE A 200 0.51 -18.18 -4.83
CA PHE A 200 0.84 -19.17 -5.87
C PHE A 200 2.32 -19.11 -6.32
N ARG A 201 2.98 -17.94 -6.22
CA ARG A 201 4.39 -17.71 -6.56
C ARG A 201 5.35 -18.41 -5.60
N SER A 202 4.88 -18.78 -4.42
CA SER A 202 5.64 -19.55 -3.43
C SER A 202 5.70 -21.05 -3.76
N TRP A 203 4.99 -21.49 -4.78
CA TRP A 203 4.83 -22.89 -5.11
C TRP A 203 5.31 -23.22 -6.52
N ARG A 204 5.77 -24.43 -6.73
CA ARG A 204 6.17 -25.00 -8.02
C ARG A 204 5.86 -26.50 -8.09
N PRO A 205 5.87 -27.09 -9.30
CA PRO A 205 5.89 -28.54 -9.40
C PRO A 205 7.18 -29.13 -8.79
N SER A 206 7.08 -30.34 -8.25
CA SER A 206 8.27 -31.12 -7.87
C SER A 206 9.18 -31.38 -9.07
N ILE A 207 10.48 -31.52 -8.84
CA ILE A 207 11.43 -31.93 -9.88
C ILE A 207 11.25 -33.43 -10.20
N ASN A 208 11.02 -34.22 -9.17
CA ASN A 208 10.82 -35.64 -9.34
C ASN A 208 9.36 -35.93 -9.71
N VAL A 209 9.18 -36.77 -10.74
CA VAL A 209 7.89 -37.40 -10.99
C VAL A 209 7.51 -38.25 -9.78
N HIS A 210 6.29 -38.07 -9.29
CA HIS A 210 5.74 -38.64 -8.05
C HIS A 210 6.15 -37.91 -6.76
N GLY A 211 6.81 -36.75 -6.85
CA GLY A 211 7.24 -35.99 -5.67
C GLY A 211 8.45 -36.58 -4.95
N SER A 212 8.74 -36.03 -3.77
CA SER A 212 9.88 -36.37 -2.91
C SER A 212 9.47 -36.63 -1.45
N PRO A 213 8.41 -37.41 -1.17
CA PRO A 213 7.90 -37.53 0.19
C PRO A 213 8.96 -38.08 1.17
N GLY A 214 9.21 -37.35 2.25
CA GLY A 214 10.16 -37.68 3.31
C GLY A 214 11.58 -37.20 3.06
N GLU A 215 11.82 -36.45 1.99
CA GLU A 215 13.12 -35.90 1.64
C GLU A 215 12.99 -34.45 1.17
N ASP A 216 14.05 -33.65 1.34
CA ASP A 216 14.08 -32.30 0.75
C ASP A 216 14.07 -32.37 -0.76
N GLU A 217 13.18 -31.60 -1.37
CA GLU A 217 13.21 -31.37 -2.80
C GLU A 217 14.55 -30.74 -3.23
N PRO A 218 15.12 -31.11 -4.39
CA PRO A 218 16.32 -30.44 -4.91
C PRO A 218 16.12 -28.93 -4.99
N LEU A 219 17.09 -28.16 -4.49
CA LEU A 219 16.99 -26.71 -4.43
C LEU A 219 16.95 -26.09 -5.85
N PRO A 220 16.09 -25.06 -6.07
CA PRO A 220 15.97 -24.34 -7.34
C PRO A 220 17.27 -23.67 -7.81
N ASP A 221 18.22 -23.41 -6.92
CA ASP A 221 19.49 -22.73 -7.22
C ASP A 221 20.35 -23.45 -8.29
N GLN A 222 20.03 -24.68 -8.61
CA GLN A 222 20.68 -25.42 -9.69
C GLN A 222 19.92 -25.34 -11.03
N LEU A 223 18.68 -24.87 -11.03
CA LEU A 223 17.89 -24.68 -12.23
C LEU A 223 18.24 -23.33 -12.85
N LYS A 224 18.76 -23.35 -14.05
CA LYS A 224 18.97 -22.12 -14.84
C LYS A 224 17.62 -21.60 -15.30
N LYS A 225 17.11 -20.57 -14.60
CA LYS A 225 15.83 -19.95 -14.92
C LYS A 225 15.96 -19.09 -16.16
N VAL A 226 15.14 -19.37 -17.17
CA VAL A 226 14.92 -18.51 -18.33
C VAL A 226 13.42 -18.34 -18.53
N PHE A 227 13.00 -17.21 -19.08
CA PHE A 227 11.62 -16.78 -19.09
C PHE A 227 11.09 -16.60 -20.50
N ILE A 228 9.83 -16.94 -20.74
CA ILE A 228 9.12 -16.44 -21.92
C ILE A 228 8.95 -14.93 -21.70
N ASN A 229 9.48 -14.11 -22.62
CA ASN A 229 9.53 -12.66 -22.48
C ASN A 229 8.56 -11.94 -23.40
N GLU A 230 8.38 -12.43 -24.62
CA GLU A 230 7.43 -11.88 -25.59
C GLU A 230 6.84 -13.00 -26.44
N MET A 231 5.56 -12.87 -26.79
CA MET A 231 4.86 -13.80 -27.68
C MET A 231 4.15 -13.05 -28.79
N ARG A 232 4.36 -13.47 -30.03
CA ARG A 232 3.68 -13.00 -31.22
C ARG A 232 2.76 -14.08 -31.75
N THR A 233 1.46 -13.86 -31.78
CA THR A 233 0.45 -14.81 -32.26
C THR A 233 -0.23 -14.36 -33.54
N ARG A 234 -0.20 -13.06 -33.83
CA ARG A 234 -0.85 -12.47 -35.00
C ARG A 234 -0.18 -11.13 -35.36
N ASP A 235 0.49 -11.11 -36.49
CA ASP A 235 1.09 -9.88 -37.03
C ASP A 235 0.82 -9.81 -38.54
N GLY A 236 -0.47 -9.72 -38.90
CA GLY A 236 -0.93 -9.68 -40.27
C GLY A 236 -0.75 -10.99 -41.03
N LEU A 237 -0.88 -10.97 -42.37
CA LEU A 237 -0.91 -12.16 -43.21
C LEU A 237 0.50 -12.75 -43.54
N LEU A 238 1.59 -12.20 -43.03
CA LEU A 238 2.96 -12.50 -43.49
C LEU A 238 3.97 -12.87 -42.41
N SER A 239 3.62 -12.86 -41.13
CA SER A 239 4.54 -13.20 -40.04
C SER A 239 4.19 -14.54 -39.40
N ASN A 240 5.23 -15.30 -39.02
CA ASN A 240 5.08 -16.52 -38.24
C ASN A 240 4.88 -16.20 -36.76
N ASP A 241 4.27 -17.14 -36.05
CA ASP A 241 4.25 -17.06 -34.59
C ASP A 241 5.67 -17.09 -34.04
N ALA A 242 5.89 -16.39 -32.95
CA ALA A 242 7.19 -16.34 -32.32
C ALA A 242 7.06 -16.29 -30.80
N ILE A 243 8.04 -16.87 -30.11
CA ILE A 243 8.24 -16.78 -28.68
C ILE A 243 9.66 -16.29 -28.44
N GLU A 244 9.80 -15.23 -27.64
CA GLU A 244 11.08 -14.77 -27.16
C GLU A 244 11.38 -15.35 -25.79
N ILE A 245 12.61 -15.80 -25.59
CA ILE A 245 13.13 -16.31 -24.33
C ILE A 245 14.20 -15.35 -23.80
N TYR A 246 14.06 -14.91 -22.54
CA TYR A 246 14.98 -14.08 -21.81
C TYR A 246 15.80 -14.88 -20.79
N ASN A 247 17.09 -14.61 -20.70
CA ASN A 247 18.01 -15.20 -19.73
C ASN A 247 18.52 -14.13 -18.75
N PRO A 248 18.02 -14.04 -17.52
CA PRO A 248 18.49 -13.09 -16.51
C PRO A 248 19.83 -13.50 -15.87
N ASN A 249 20.34 -14.72 -16.16
CA ASN A 249 21.56 -15.23 -15.52
C ASN A 249 22.81 -14.50 -16.07
N ASP A 250 23.87 -14.51 -15.28
CA ASP A 250 25.20 -14.00 -15.65
C ASP A 250 26.01 -14.94 -16.56
N GLN A 251 25.43 -16.07 -16.94
CA GLN A 251 26.00 -17.08 -17.82
C GLN A 251 25.02 -17.47 -18.92
N ASP A 252 25.57 -17.90 -20.04
CA ASP A 252 24.79 -18.47 -21.13
C ASP A 252 24.02 -19.71 -20.66
N VAL A 253 22.78 -19.86 -21.10
CA VAL A 253 21.93 -21.02 -20.79
C VAL A 253 21.67 -21.80 -22.06
N ASP A 254 22.09 -23.08 -22.10
CA ASP A 254 21.75 -24.01 -23.14
C ASP A 254 20.35 -24.59 -22.86
N ILE A 255 19.40 -24.30 -23.76
CA ILE A 255 18.01 -24.79 -23.69
C ILE A 255 17.74 -25.86 -24.74
N SER A 256 18.80 -26.46 -25.30
CA SER A 256 18.68 -27.60 -26.22
C SER A 256 17.92 -28.74 -25.55
N GLY A 257 16.98 -29.33 -26.27
CA GLY A 257 16.16 -30.42 -25.71
C GLY A 257 15.01 -30.01 -24.82
N TRP A 258 14.89 -28.73 -24.47
CA TRP A 258 13.71 -28.23 -23.75
C TRP A 258 12.47 -28.25 -24.63
N TYR A 259 11.30 -28.08 -24.04
CA TYR A 259 10.03 -28.14 -24.77
C TYR A 259 9.21 -26.86 -24.56
N ILE A 260 8.47 -26.51 -25.62
CA ILE A 260 7.39 -25.53 -25.53
C ILE A 260 6.08 -26.25 -25.84
N SER A 261 5.08 -26.09 -24.97
CA SER A 261 3.78 -26.74 -25.11
C SER A 261 2.63 -25.79 -24.84
N ASP A 262 1.56 -25.96 -25.60
CA ASP A 262 0.24 -25.35 -25.40
C ASP A 262 -0.69 -26.25 -24.57
N ASN A 263 -0.18 -27.35 -24.08
CA ASN A 263 -0.95 -28.40 -23.41
C ASN A 263 -0.24 -28.83 -22.13
N LEU A 264 -0.85 -28.51 -20.98
CA LEU A 264 -0.31 -28.77 -19.65
C LEU A 264 -0.22 -30.26 -19.34
N ASP A 265 -1.21 -31.07 -19.76
CA ASP A 265 -1.20 -32.54 -19.58
C ASP A 265 -0.16 -33.25 -20.43
N ARG A 266 0.41 -32.55 -21.41
CA ARG A 266 1.36 -33.11 -22.37
C ARG A 266 2.53 -32.16 -22.61
N PRO A 267 3.35 -31.89 -21.61
CA PRO A 267 4.47 -30.94 -21.74
C PRO A 267 5.46 -31.35 -22.87
N LEU A 268 5.59 -32.64 -23.15
CA LEU A 268 6.43 -33.17 -24.21
C LEU A 268 5.68 -33.42 -25.55
N LYS A 269 4.52 -32.78 -25.75
CA LYS A 269 3.65 -32.94 -26.91
C LYS A 269 4.32 -32.55 -28.22
N ASN A 270 5.13 -31.52 -28.22
CA ASN A 270 5.77 -30.94 -29.39
C ASN A 270 7.22 -31.45 -29.55
N SER A 271 7.88 -31.05 -30.63
CA SER A 271 9.31 -31.30 -30.81
C SER A 271 10.11 -30.49 -29.77
N SER A 272 11.19 -31.11 -29.27
CA SER A 272 12.14 -30.39 -28.42
C SER A 272 12.83 -29.26 -29.18
N ILE A 273 13.26 -28.25 -28.47
CA ILE A 273 14.10 -27.15 -28.96
C ILE A 273 15.40 -27.78 -29.52
N ILE A 274 15.85 -27.32 -30.69
CA ILE A 274 16.97 -27.92 -31.42
C ILE A 274 18.29 -27.79 -30.65
N GLU A 275 19.16 -28.76 -30.90
CA GLU A 275 20.52 -28.83 -30.36
C GLU A 275 21.36 -27.60 -30.71
N GLY A 276 22.05 -27.03 -29.70
CA GLY A 276 22.88 -25.84 -29.84
C GLY A 276 22.11 -24.51 -29.66
N THR A 277 20.88 -24.56 -29.16
CA THR A 277 20.10 -23.35 -28.83
C THR A 277 20.54 -22.78 -27.49
N ILE A 278 21.27 -21.69 -27.53
CA ILE A 278 21.85 -21.03 -26.34
C ILE A 278 21.24 -19.64 -26.17
N VAL A 279 20.72 -19.34 -24.97
CA VAL A 279 20.27 -18.00 -24.58
C VAL A 279 21.43 -17.25 -23.92
N PRO A 280 21.95 -16.17 -24.54
CA PRO A 280 23.10 -15.45 -23.97
C PRO A 280 22.83 -14.91 -22.59
N ALA A 281 23.86 -14.76 -21.76
CA ALA A 281 23.79 -14.13 -20.45
C ALA A 281 23.22 -12.71 -20.56
N GLY A 282 22.15 -12.40 -19.80
CA GLY A 282 21.43 -11.12 -19.86
C GLY A 282 20.79 -10.81 -21.20
N GLY A 283 20.64 -11.80 -22.09
CA GLY A 283 20.18 -11.60 -23.45
C GLY A 283 18.92 -12.38 -23.81
N TYR A 284 18.52 -12.24 -25.08
CA TYR A 284 17.29 -12.77 -25.64
C TYR A 284 17.58 -13.70 -26.83
N ILE A 285 16.68 -14.64 -27.08
CA ILE A 285 16.58 -15.34 -28.37
C ILE A 285 15.12 -15.40 -28.82
N VAL A 286 14.89 -15.32 -30.10
CA VAL A 286 13.57 -15.44 -30.71
C VAL A 286 13.46 -16.81 -31.39
N LEU A 287 12.46 -17.60 -30.98
CA LEU A 287 12.07 -18.86 -31.58
C LEU A 287 10.87 -18.61 -32.51
N GLU A 288 11.08 -18.68 -33.79
CA GLU A 288 10.01 -18.52 -34.78
C GLU A 288 9.53 -19.90 -35.30
N ASN A 289 8.23 -20.01 -35.49
CA ASN A 289 7.61 -21.23 -35.99
C ASN A 289 8.21 -21.64 -37.37
N GLU A 290 8.52 -22.92 -37.52
CA GLU A 290 9.12 -23.52 -38.67
C GLU A 290 10.59 -23.11 -39.04
N ILE A 291 11.18 -22.15 -38.33
CA ILE A 291 12.52 -21.62 -38.61
C ILE A 291 13.58 -22.26 -37.72
N ASN A 292 13.38 -22.32 -36.42
CA ASN A 292 14.36 -22.76 -35.43
C ASN A 292 13.99 -24.12 -34.78
N GLY A 293 13.28 -24.99 -35.49
CA GLY A 293 12.77 -26.25 -34.94
C GLY A 293 11.59 -26.06 -33.97
N PHE A 294 11.13 -24.85 -33.81
CA PHE A 294 9.95 -24.50 -33.08
C PHE A 294 8.72 -24.92 -33.91
N SER A 295 7.85 -25.73 -33.35
CA SER A 295 6.71 -26.29 -34.09
C SER A 295 5.39 -26.08 -33.36
N ILE A 296 5.29 -25.00 -32.68
CA ILE A 296 4.04 -24.59 -32.01
C ILE A 296 3.32 -23.54 -32.86
N ASN A 297 2.01 -23.60 -32.88
CA ASN A 297 1.17 -22.66 -33.62
C ASN A 297 0.32 -21.95 -32.59
N LEU A 298 0.68 -20.73 -32.27
CA LEU A 298 0.00 -19.94 -31.26
C LEU A 298 -1.34 -19.42 -31.78
N SER A 299 -2.40 -19.65 -31.06
CA SER A 299 -3.76 -19.27 -31.48
C SER A 299 -4.05 -17.79 -31.25
N SER A 300 -4.44 -17.09 -32.33
CA SER A 300 -4.92 -15.70 -32.17
C SER A 300 -6.23 -15.54 -31.38
N LYS A 301 -6.86 -16.65 -30.98
CA LYS A 301 -8.05 -16.67 -30.13
C LYS A 301 -7.73 -16.59 -28.64
N GLY A 302 -6.46 -16.71 -28.30
CA GLY A 302 -5.98 -16.96 -26.96
C GLY A 302 -5.75 -18.45 -26.72
N GLU A 303 -4.74 -18.76 -25.98
CA GLU A 303 -4.34 -20.08 -25.49
C GLU A 303 -3.21 -19.97 -24.47
N ARG A 304 -2.50 -21.07 -24.24
CA ARG A 304 -1.39 -21.16 -23.29
C ARG A 304 -0.10 -21.41 -24.03
N ALA A 305 1.01 -20.91 -23.47
CA ALA A 305 2.35 -21.27 -23.94
C ALA A 305 3.28 -21.41 -22.72
N PHE A 306 3.87 -22.58 -22.55
CA PHE A 306 4.77 -22.90 -21.46
C PHE A 306 6.07 -23.48 -21.97
N LEU A 307 7.17 -22.99 -21.40
CA LEU A 307 8.53 -23.49 -21.60
C LEU A 307 8.88 -24.47 -20.48
N TYR A 308 9.27 -25.67 -20.81
CA TYR A 308 9.64 -26.72 -19.87
C TYR A 308 11.11 -27.08 -20.04
N SER A 309 11.87 -27.06 -18.95
CA SER A 309 13.24 -27.59 -18.96
C SER A 309 13.22 -29.11 -19.04
N ALA A 310 14.12 -29.65 -19.86
CA ALA A 310 14.26 -31.10 -20.01
C ALA A 310 15.69 -31.51 -20.39
N GLU A 311 16.10 -32.71 -20.02
CA GLU A 311 17.34 -33.35 -20.39
C GLU A 311 17.03 -34.80 -20.85
N ASP A 312 17.54 -35.17 -22.03
CA ASP A 312 17.27 -36.49 -22.63
C ASP A 312 15.78 -36.89 -22.74
N GLY A 313 14.89 -35.91 -22.90
CA GLY A 313 13.46 -36.13 -23.00
C GLY A 313 12.76 -36.36 -21.65
N VAL A 314 13.43 -36.07 -20.54
CA VAL A 314 12.88 -36.09 -19.17
C VAL A 314 12.84 -34.65 -18.63
N LEU A 315 11.71 -34.24 -18.08
CA LEU A 315 11.54 -32.90 -17.46
C LEU A 315 12.48 -32.75 -16.27
N THR A 316 13.07 -31.54 -16.12
CA THR A 316 14.04 -31.23 -15.06
C THR A 316 13.52 -30.21 -14.06
N GLY A 317 12.21 -29.86 -14.13
CA GLY A 317 11.49 -29.12 -13.08
C GLY A 317 11.35 -27.62 -13.26
N TRP A 318 12.06 -26.95 -14.19
CA TRP A 318 11.77 -25.56 -14.50
C TRP A 318 10.63 -25.44 -15.50
N VAL A 319 9.64 -24.62 -15.14
CA VAL A 319 8.51 -24.30 -16.01
C VAL A 319 8.27 -22.79 -15.94
N HIS A 320 8.04 -22.19 -17.09
CA HIS A 320 7.61 -20.79 -17.16
C HIS A 320 6.70 -20.57 -18.36
N GLY A 321 5.63 -19.81 -18.20
CA GLY A 321 4.73 -19.52 -19.32
C GLY A 321 3.48 -18.80 -18.87
N PHE A 322 2.60 -18.54 -19.83
CA PHE A 322 1.41 -17.73 -19.63
C PHE A 322 0.21 -18.30 -20.35
N HIS A 323 -0.96 -18.04 -19.81
CA HIS A 323 -2.21 -17.97 -20.56
C HIS A 323 -2.35 -16.56 -21.15
N PHE A 324 -2.75 -16.46 -22.41
CA PHE A 324 -2.93 -15.18 -23.10
C PHE A 324 -4.30 -15.11 -23.79
N PRO A 325 -4.97 -13.93 -23.78
CA PRO A 325 -6.27 -13.74 -24.40
C PRO A 325 -6.18 -13.64 -25.92
N ALA A 326 -7.31 -13.38 -26.59
CA ALA A 326 -7.29 -13.11 -28.02
C ALA A 326 -6.44 -11.88 -28.35
N SER A 327 -5.66 -11.97 -29.41
CA SER A 327 -4.74 -10.93 -29.85
C SER A 327 -5.38 -9.92 -30.81
N ILE A 328 -5.04 -8.65 -30.64
CA ILE A 328 -5.33 -7.57 -31.59
C ILE A 328 -4.23 -7.54 -32.65
N ASP A 329 -4.57 -7.31 -33.93
CA ASP A 329 -3.58 -7.17 -35.00
C ASP A 329 -2.50 -6.12 -34.66
N GLY A 330 -1.25 -6.53 -34.81
CA GLY A 330 -0.08 -5.65 -34.54
C GLY A 330 0.27 -5.51 -33.07
N LYS A 331 -0.37 -6.23 -32.17
CA LYS A 331 0.01 -6.31 -30.75
C LYS A 331 0.62 -7.67 -30.43
N HIS A 332 1.67 -7.65 -29.65
CA HIS A 332 2.33 -8.80 -29.05
C HIS A 332 1.97 -8.88 -27.57
N PHE A 333 2.32 -9.98 -26.93
CA PHE A 333 2.18 -10.11 -25.49
C PHE A 333 3.55 -10.08 -24.87
N SER A 334 3.85 -9.04 -24.09
CA SER A 334 5.14 -8.82 -23.45
C SER A 334 5.04 -9.06 -21.95
N ARG A 335 6.07 -9.68 -21.39
CA ARG A 335 6.21 -9.93 -19.95
C ARG A 335 6.74 -8.69 -19.26
N PHE A 336 6.08 -8.25 -18.19
CA PHE A 336 6.53 -7.22 -17.29
C PHE A 336 6.60 -7.77 -15.87
N VAL A 337 7.54 -7.28 -15.09
CA VAL A 337 7.75 -7.67 -13.70
C VAL A 337 7.63 -6.41 -12.85
N ASP A 338 6.87 -6.47 -11.77
CA ASP A 338 6.77 -5.36 -10.84
C ASP A 338 7.88 -5.38 -9.79
N GLU A 339 7.84 -4.44 -8.87
CA GLU A 339 8.78 -4.31 -7.74
C GLU A 339 8.68 -5.42 -6.71
N TYR A 340 7.67 -6.28 -6.79
CA TYR A 340 7.43 -7.44 -5.92
C TYR A 340 7.69 -8.78 -6.62
N ASP A 341 8.35 -8.75 -7.80
CA ASP A 341 8.57 -9.91 -8.65
C ASP A 341 7.28 -10.54 -9.22
N ALA A 342 6.13 -9.86 -9.15
CA ALA A 342 4.91 -10.32 -9.82
C ALA A 342 5.01 -10.12 -11.34
N GLU A 343 4.61 -11.15 -12.08
CA GLU A 343 4.71 -11.16 -13.52
C GLU A 343 3.36 -10.89 -14.19
N TYR A 344 3.37 -10.00 -15.16
CA TYR A 344 2.20 -9.63 -15.94
C TYR A 344 2.47 -9.83 -17.43
N LEU A 345 1.48 -10.36 -18.12
CA LEU A 345 1.51 -10.45 -19.59
C LEU A 345 0.60 -9.37 -20.18
N ILE A 346 1.17 -8.44 -20.90
CA ILE A 346 0.51 -7.23 -21.38
C ILE A 346 0.53 -7.17 -22.89
N PRO A 347 -0.59 -6.85 -23.58
CA PRO A 347 -0.58 -6.54 -25.01
C PRO A 347 0.27 -5.29 -25.27
N ASP A 348 1.29 -5.41 -26.12
CA ASP A 348 2.24 -4.32 -26.36
C ASP A 348 2.67 -4.26 -27.84
N SER A 349 3.49 -3.26 -28.15
CA SER A 349 4.19 -3.20 -29.44
C SER A 349 5.36 -4.16 -29.45
N SER A 350 5.74 -4.68 -30.63
CA SER A 350 6.83 -5.63 -30.74
C SER A 350 8.18 -5.06 -30.30
N SER A 351 8.88 -5.84 -29.45
CA SER A 351 10.26 -5.62 -29.01
C SER A 351 11.16 -6.83 -29.22
N LEU A 352 10.72 -7.80 -30.03
CA LEU A 352 11.43 -9.08 -30.25
C LEU A 352 12.95 -8.90 -30.52
N GLY A 353 13.76 -9.48 -29.65
CA GLY A 353 15.23 -9.41 -29.69
C GLY A 353 15.83 -8.30 -28.83
N GLU A 354 15.00 -7.51 -28.16
CA GLU A 354 15.39 -6.38 -27.32
C GLU A 354 14.59 -6.39 -26.00
N ASP A 355 14.90 -5.50 -25.08
CA ASP A 355 14.13 -5.29 -23.84
C ASP A 355 12.71 -4.81 -24.15
N ASN A 356 11.71 -5.31 -23.41
CA ASN A 356 10.30 -4.91 -23.60
C ASN A 356 10.04 -3.42 -23.39
N GLY A 357 10.96 -2.70 -22.74
CA GLY A 357 10.80 -1.28 -22.44
C GLY A 357 9.67 -1.00 -21.44
N LEU A 358 9.07 0.19 -21.55
CA LEU A 358 7.86 0.51 -20.79
C LEU A 358 6.62 0.02 -21.54
N PRO A 359 5.60 -0.49 -20.84
CA PRO A 359 4.36 -0.92 -21.46
C PRO A 359 3.75 0.18 -22.31
N SER A 360 3.25 -0.20 -23.49
CA SER A 360 2.48 0.69 -24.37
C SER A 360 1.00 0.31 -24.27
N PRO A 361 0.25 0.91 -23.34
CA PRO A 361 -1.13 0.53 -23.09
C PRO A 361 -2.00 0.75 -24.33
N SER A 362 -3.18 0.15 -24.36
CA SER A 362 -4.19 0.41 -25.39
C SER A 362 -4.65 1.88 -25.33
N ASP A 363 -5.35 2.33 -26.36
CA ASP A 363 -5.93 3.67 -26.35
C ASP A 363 -7.03 3.85 -25.28
N ILE A 364 -7.62 2.76 -24.78
CA ILE A 364 -8.66 2.78 -23.74
C ILE A 364 -8.08 2.31 -22.43
N ASN A 365 -8.06 3.19 -21.43
CA ASN A 365 -7.46 2.91 -20.13
C ASN A 365 -8.44 3.14 -18.99
N ILE A 366 -8.34 2.29 -17.97
CA ILE A 366 -8.93 2.52 -16.65
C ILE A 366 -8.06 3.55 -15.94
N VAL A 367 -8.66 4.68 -15.54
CA VAL A 367 -7.93 5.79 -14.92
C VAL A 367 -8.35 6.06 -13.49
N GLU A 368 -9.49 5.51 -13.08
CA GLU A 368 -10.00 5.66 -11.72
C GLU A 368 -10.99 4.56 -11.39
N ILE A 369 -10.95 4.05 -10.16
CA ILE A 369 -11.95 3.15 -9.61
C ILE A 369 -12.39 3.60 -8.23
N MET A 370 -13.68 3.52 -7.98
CA MET A 370 -14.32 3.71 -6.68
C MET A 370 -15.00 2.38 -6.33
N TYR A 371 -14.30 1.50 -5.65
CA TYR A 371 -14.75 0.15 -5.33
C TYR A 371 -15.40 0.06 -3.94
N SER A 372 -15.02 0.93 -3.01
CA SER A 372 -15.56 0.98 -1.67
C SER A 372 -15.89 2.42 -1.27
N PRO A 373 -16.98 3.01 -1.82
CA PRO A 373 -17.26 4.43 -1.67
C PRO A 373 -17.56 4.88 -0.23
N GLY A 374 -17.88 3.96 0.67
CA GLY A 374 -18.10 4.23 2.09
C GLY A 374 -19.22 5.26 2.35
N TYR A 375 -19.56 5.44 3.57
CA TYR A 375 -20.25 6.59 4.15
C TYR A 375 -21.56 7.06 3.51
N GLY A 376 -22.49 6.11 3.31
CA GLY A 376 -23.86 6.41 2.86
C GLY A 376 -24.02 6.52 1.35
N SER A 377 -22.96 6.22 0.59
CA SER A 377 -23.03 5.92 -0.83
C SER A 377 -22.66 4.46 -1.05
N SER A 378 -23.45 3.75 -1.83
CA SER A 378 -23.11 2.43 -2.37
C SER A 378 -22.89 2.51 -3.88
N VAL A 379 -22.62 3.70 -4.40
CA VAL A 379 -22.49 3.96 -5.84
C VAL A 379 -21.05 3.82 -6.24
N GLU A 380 -20.70 2.67 -6.77
CA GLU A 380 -19.38 2.34 -7.29
C GLU A 380 -19.23 2.80 -8.74
N TYR A 381 -17.98 3.02 -9.17
CA TYR A 381 -17.72 3.34 -10.57
C TYR A 381 -16.31 3.00 -11.01
N ILE A 382 -16.18 2.78 -12.32
CA ILE A 382 -14.94 2.74 -13.06
C ILE A 382 -14.95 3.91 -14.03
N LYS A 383 -13.85 4.66 -14.10
CA LYS A 383 -13.66 5.74 -15.07
C LYS A 383 -12.66 5.30 -16.12
N ILE A 384 -13.07 5.37 -17.38
CA ILE A 384 -12.22 5.05 -18.53
C ILE A 384 -11.96 6.29 -19.38
N VAL A 385 -10.84 6.31 -20.08
CA VAL A 385 -10.46 7.38 -21.00
C VAL A 385 -9.99 6.79 -22.33
N ASN A 386 -10.33 7.45 -23.43
CA ASN A 386 -9.67 7.22 -24.72
C ASN A 386 -8.44 8.15 -24.83
N ASN A 387 -7.27 7.60 -24.60
CA ASN A 387 -5.98 8.31 -24.71
C ASN A 387 -5.43 8.32 -26.14
N GLY A 388 -6.11 7.64 -27.08
CA GLY A 388 -5.75 7.60 -28.50
C GLY A 388 -6.06 8.90 -29.24
N LEU A 389 -5.59 8.96 -30.48
CA LEU A 389 -5.78 10.13 -31.37
C LEU A 389 -7.09 10.04 -32.18
N GLU A 390 -7.75 8.91 -32.18
CA GLU A 390 -8.98 8.65 -32.93
C GLU A 390 -10.09 8.14 -32.01
N SER A 391 -11.34 8.14 -32.51
CA SER A 391 -12.47 7.56 -31.76
C SER A 391 -12.31 6.06 -31.63
N ALA A 392 -12.48 5.54 -30.44
CA ALA A 392 -12.42 4.11 -30.16
C ALA A 392 -13.82 3.48 -30.18
N LEU A 393 -13.93 2.33 -30.87
CA LEU A 393 -15.13 1.50 -30.86
C LEU A 393 -15.11 0.59 -29.63
N LEU A 394 -16.12 0.71 -28.80
CA LEU A 394 -16.30 -0.16 -27.63
C LEU A 394 -17.26 -1.32 -27.96
N TYR A 395 -17.15 -1.88 -29.15
CA TYR A 395 -17.94 -3.02 -29.66
C TYR A 395 -17.21 -3.70 -30.81
N ASP A 396 -17.59 -4.93 -31.13
CA ASP A 396 -17.07 -5.66 -32.30
C ASP A 396 -17.53 -5.00 -33.61
N SER A 397 -16.58 -4.60 -34.45
CA SER A 397 -16.87 -3.89 -35.71
C SER A 397 -17.67 -4.71 -36.72
N GLU A 398 -17.57 -6.05 -36.71
CA GLU A 398 -18.30 -6.97 -37.57
C GLU A 398 -19.66 -7.40 -36.99
N TYR A 399 -19.73 -7.44 -35.65
CA TYR A 399 -20.93 -7.74 -34.87
C TYR A 399 -21.27 -6.57 -33.94
N PRO A 400 -21.80 -5.45 -34.48
CA PRO A 400 -21.92 -4.19 -33.74
C PRO A 400 -22.93 -4.19 -32.57
N ASP A 401 -23.58 -5.30 -32.33
CA ASP A 401 -24.48 -5.50 -31.18
C ASP A 401 -23.72 -6.16 -30.00
N ASP A 402 -22.48 -6.58 -30.22
CA ASP A 402 -21.59 -7.11 -29.18
C ASP A 402 -20.69 -5.97 -28.65
N ASN A 403 -21.06 -5.44 -27.50
CA ASN A 403 -20.37 -4.36 -26.84
C ASN A 403 -19.26 -4.88 -25.91
N LEU A 404 -18.34 -3.99 -25.57
CA LEU A 404 -17.29 -4.21 -24.59
C LEU A 404 -17.87 -4.75 -23.27
N ASN A 405 -17.25 -5.80 -22.76
CA ASN A 405 -17.56 -6.38 -21.45
C ASN A 405 -16.59 -5.83 -20.40
N VAL A 406 -17.12 -5.51 -19.23
CA VAL A 406 -16.35 -5.07 -18.07
C VAL A 406 -16.43 -6.18 -17.03
N ASN A 407 -15.34 -6.91 -16.89
CA ASN A 407 -15.17 -7.84 -15.77
C ASN A 407 -15.07 -7.04 -14.46
N GLY A 408 -15.32 -7.60 -13.33
CA GLY A 408 -15.51 -6.86 -12.10
C GLY A 408 -16.99 -6.52 -11.88
N PHE A 409 -17.60 -5.69 -12.70
CA PHE A 409 -19.05 -5.49 -12.69
C PHE A 409 -19.84 -6.63 -13.35
N GLY A 410 -19.18 -7.55 -14.07
CA GLY A 410 -19.86 -8.60 -14.81
C GLY A 410 -20.86 -8.07 -15.86
N MET A 411 -20.60 -6.87 -16.41
CA MET A 411 -21.55 -6.20 -17.31
C MET A 411 -21.02 -6.03 -18.73
N THR A 412 -21.92 -6.03 -19.68
CA THR A 412 -21.64 -5.56 -21.05
C THR A 412 -22.14 -4.11 -21.18
N LEU A 413 -21.31 -3.21 -21.74
CA LEU A 413 -21.67 -1.80 -21.84
C LEU A 413 -23.07 -1.62 -22.48
N PRO A 414 -23.95 -0.86 -21.85
CA PRO A 414 -25.28 -0.60 -22.40
C PRO A 414 -25.21 0.33 -23.60
N GLY A 415 -26.27 0.33 -24.40
CA GLY A 415 -26.43 1.20 -25.55
C GLY A 415 -26.17 0.50 -26.89
N ILE A 416 -26.34 1.25 -27.98
CA ILE A 416 -26.14 0.76 -29.33
C ILE A 416 -24.82 1.32 -29.85
N ARG A 417 -23.83 0.43 -30.07
CA ARG A 417 -22.53 0.78 -30.65
C ARG A 417 -21.81 1.88 -29.86
N PRO A 418 -21.47 1.63 -28.59
CA PRO A 418 -20.82 2.65 -27.77
C PRO A 418 -19.45 3.00 -28.36
N ILE A 419 -19.15 4.29 -28.43
CA ILE A 419 -17.86 4.83 -28.88
C ILE A 419 -17.35 5.82 -27.85
N LEU A 420 -16.04 5.99 -27.80
CA LEU A 420 -15.38 7.01 -26.98
C LEU A 420 -14.47 7.84 -27.88
N GLU A 421 -14.75 9.15 -27.97
CA GLU A 421 -13.98 10.07 -28.82
C GLU A 421 -12.56 10.24 -28.29
N ALA A 422 -11.65 10.65 -29.15
CA ALA A 422 -10.27 10.95 -28.75
C ALA A 422 -10.21 11.97 -27.60
N GLY A 423 -9.54 11.61 -26.50
CA GLY A 423 -9.47 12.41 -25.26
C GLY A 423 -10.75 12.42 -24.43
N GLU A 424 -11.81 11.73 -24.85
CA GLU A 424 -13.05 11.63 -24.08
C GLU A 424 -12.89 10.60 -22.93
N PHE A 425 -13.55 10.89 -21.80
CA PHE A 425 -13.68 9.94 -20.70
C PHE A 425 -15.16 9.56 -20.48
N ALA A 426 -15.39 8.42 -19.88
CA ALA A 426 -16.71 7.95 -19.48
C ALA A 426 -16.65 7.28 -18.11
N TYR A 427 -17.77 7.30 -17.41
CA TYR A 427 -17.98 6.51 -16.20
C TYR A 427 -18.78 5.26 -16.52
N ILE A 428 -18.44 4.18 -15.85
CA ILE A 428 -19.16 2.89 -15.86
C ILE A 428 -19.61 2.64 -14.42
N THR A 429 -20.88 2.35 -14.20
CA THR A 429 -21.44 2.20 -12.85
C THR A 429 -22.49 1.11 -12.78
N ASN A 430 -22.60 0.49 -11.61
CA ASN A 430 -23.57 -0.55 -11.28
C ASN A 430 -24.91 0.01 -10.77
N THR A 431 -25.19 1.29 -10.98
CA THR A 431 -26.44 1.93 -10.59
C THR A 431 -27.13 2.63 -11.77
N SER A 432 -28.27 3.27 -11.56
CA SER A 432 -28.92 4.06 -12.62
C SER A 432 -28.14 5.34 -12.93
N GLU A 433 -28.16 5.80 -14.18
CA GLU A 433 -27.51 7.06 -14.58
C GLU A 433 -28.00 8.26 -13.74
N GLU A 434 -29.29 8.30 -13.39
CA GLU A 434 -29.87 9.36 -12.55
C GLU A 434 -29.30 9.34 -11.15
N GLU A 435 -29.16 8.17 -10.55
CA GLU A 435 -28.60 7.98 -9.21
C GLU A 435 -27.11 8.32 -9.19
N PHE A 436 -26.31 7.82 -10.15
CA PHE A 436 -24.91 8.14 -10.30
C PHE A 436 -24.67 9.65 -10.42
N ARG A 437 -25.42 10.32 -11.35
CA ARG A 437 -25.29 11.76 -11.53
C ARG A 437 -25.68 12.54 -10.29
N SER A 438 -26.66 12.08 -9.54
CA SER A 438 -27.08 12.69 -8.29
C SER A 438 -26.07 12.48 -7.17
N ALA A 439 -25.45 11.29 -7.08
CA ALA A 439 -24.48 10.97 -6.04
C ALA A 439 -23.18 11.78 -6.18
N TYR A 440 -22.76 12.06 -7.42
CA TYR A 440 -21.45 12.69 -7.70
C TYR A 440 -21.56 14.07 -8.39
N ASP A 441 -22.75 14.63 -8.54
CA ASP A 441 -23.03 15.93 -9.20
C ASP A 441 -22.47 16.02 -10.64
N ILE A 442 -22.65 14.94 -11.42
CA ILE A 442 -22.11 14.80 -12.77
C ILE A 442 -22.94 15.59 -13.78
N GLU A 443 -22.28 16.47 -14.55
CA GLU A 443 -22.93 17.25 -15.60
C GLU A 443 -23.55 16.37 -16.69
N ASN A 444 -24.68 16.85 -17.27
CA ASN A 444 -25.43 16.14 -18.32
C ASN A 444 -24.64 15.84 -19.61
N GLY A 445 -23.50 16.50 -19.83
CA GLY A 445 -22.66 16.31 -21.01
C GLY A 445 -21.66 15.17 -20.89
N VAL A 446 -21.42 14.68 -19.68
CA VAL A 446 -20.45 13.60 -19.42
C VAL A 446 -21.08 12.25 -19.75
N LYS A 447 -20.34 11.38 -20.42
CA LYS A 447 -20.79 10.04 -20.81
C LYS A 447 -20.81 9.11 -19.60
N VAL A 448 -21.93 8.40 -19.42
CA VAL A 448 -22.11 7.41 -18.35
C VAL A 448 -22.70 6.13 -18.95
N PHE A 449 -22.07 5.01 -18.67
CA PHE A 449 -22.58 3.68 -18.96
C PHE A 449 -23.10 3.08 -17.65
N ALA A 450 -24.39 2.99 -17.51
CA ALA A 450 -25.06 2.61 -16.26
C ALA A 450 -25.87 1.33 -16.45
N ASP A 451 -25.69 0.37 -15.55
CA ASP A 451 -26.49 -0.86 -15.52
C ASP A 451 -26.83 -1.24 -14.06
N PRO A 452 -28.08 -0.98 -13.61
CA PRO A 452 -28.51 -1.32 -12.25
C PRO A 452 -28.58 -2.83 -11.94
N GLU A 453 -28.49 -3.67 -12.97
CA GLU A 453 -28.47 -5.15 -12.82
C GLU A 453 -27.04 -5.72 -12.78
N ALA A 454 -26.01 -4.87 -12.94
CA ALA A 454 -24.61 -5.25 -12.83
C ALA A 454 -24.22 -5.66 -11.40
N GLY A 455 -23.13 -6.42 -11.26
CA GLY A 455 -22.54 -6.78 -9.99
C GLY A 455 -21.95 -5.59 -9.22
N SER A 456 -21.31 -5.85 -8.11
CA SER A 456 -20.55 -4.88 -7.31
C SER A 456 -19.07 -5.22 -7.37
N LEU A 457 -18.22 -4.20 -7.22
CA LEU A 457 -16.80 -4.40 -7.04
C LEU A 457 -16.52 -4.98 -5.65
N ASP A 458 -15.52 -5.87 -5.54
CA ASP A 458 -15.19 -6.47 -4.26
C ASP A 458 -14.37 -5.49 -3.40
N GLY A 459 -14.83 -5.25 -2.16
CA GLY A 459 -14.13 -4.39 -1.21
C GLY A 459 -12.77 -4.94 -0.78
N GLY A 460 -12.56 -6.27 -0.83
CA GLY A 460 -11.29 -6.93 -0.49
C GLY A 460 -10.30 -7.04 -1.65
N GLY A 461 -10.66 -6.56 -2.84
CA GLY A 461 -9.82 -6.61 -4.03
C GLY A 461 -10.28 -7.64 -5.07
N GLU A 462 -10.09 -7.29 -6.31
CA GLU A 462 -10.39 -8.16 -7.46
C GLU A 462 -9.65 -7.72 -8.72
N ARG A 463 -9.70 -8.55 -9.75
CA ARG A 463 -9.18 -8.22 -11.08
C ARG A 463 -10.28 -7.62 -11.96
N ILE A 464 -10.07 -6.39 -12.43
CA ILE A 464 -10.94 -5.69 -13.39
C ILE A 464 -10.30 -5.78 -14.78
N GLU A 465 -11.09 -6.08 -15.79
CA GLU A 465 -10.68 -6.11 -17.20
C GLU A 465 -11.67 -5.43 -18.11
N LEU A 466 -11.16 -4.67 -19.08
CA LEU A 466 -11.93 -4.16 -20.21
C LEU A 466 -11.79 -5.13 -21.39
N ARG A 467 -12.79 -5.95 -21.64
CA ARG A 467 -12.80 -7.04 -22.60
C ARG A 467 -13.50 -6.63 -23.91
N LEU A 468 -12.73 -6.36 -24.96
CA LEU A 468 -13.29 -6.04 -26.27
C LEU A 468 -13.61 -7.32 -27.05
N PRO A 469 -14.88 -7.54 -27.45
CA PRO A 469 -15.21 -8.68 -28.30
C PRO A 469 -14.60 -8.51 -29.69
N LEU A 470 -14.04 -9.58 -30.24
CA LEU A 470 -13.36 -9.61 -31.52
C LEU A 470 -13.95 -10.65 -32.46
N THR A 471 -14.03 -10.30 -33.75
CA THR A 471 -14.20 -11.26 -34.82
C THR A 471 -12.84 -11.67 -35.35
N ILE A 472 -12.53 -12.98 -35.30
CA ILE A 472 -11.29 -13.53 -35.79
C ILE A 472 -11.48 -14.12 -37.18
N GLU A 473 -10.64 -13.74 -38.13
CA GLU A 473 -10.71 -14.18 -39.53
C GLU A 473 -10.69 -15.70 -39.64
N GLY A 474 -11.62 -16.24 -40.44
CA GLY A 474 -11.77 -17.69 -40.64
C GLY A 474 -12.71 -18.38 -39.65
N PHE A 475 -13.20 -17.67 -38.64
CA PHE A 475 -14.19 -18.18 -37.68
C PHE A 475 -15.52 -17.46 -37.84
N GLN A 476 -16.57 -18.22 -38.06
CA GLN A 476 -17.93 -17.68 -38.15
C GLN A 476 -18.68 -18.01 -36.87
N ARG A 477 -19.32 -17.00 -36.29
CA ARG A 477 -20.24 -17.19 -35.18
C ARG A 477 -21.48 -17.95 -35.63
N ASP A 478 -22.03 -18.74 -34.74
CA ASP A 478 -23.33 -19.41 -34.96
C ASP A 478 -24.52 -18.43 -34.93
N ALA A 479 -25.73 -18.95 -35.05
CA ALA A 479 -26.94 -18.13 -35.02
C ALA A 479 -27.25 -17.47 -33.65
N LEU A 480 -26.56 -17.89 -32.60
CA LEU A 480 -26.63 -17.34 -31.25
C LEU A 480 -25.47 -16.34 -30.96
N GLY A 481 -24.54 -16.16 -31.94
CA GLY A 481 -23.41 -15.25 -31.79
C GLY A 481 -22.14 -15.87 -31.14
N TYR A 482 -22.06 -17.20 -31.05
CA TYR A 482 -20.93 -17.91 -30.47
C TYR A 482 -20.04 -18.61 -31.51
N PRO A 483 -18.74 -18.84 -31.26
CA PRO A 483 -18.01 -18.38 -30.08
C PRO A 483 -17.68 -16.88 -30.14
N ARG A 484 -17.51 -16.24 -28.97
CA ARG A 484 -16.98 -14.88 -28.79
C ARG A 484 -15.56 -14.96 -28.27
N TYR A 485 -14.66 -14.18 -28.86
CA TYR A 485 -13.28 -14.04 -28.39
C TYR A 485 -13.08 -12.62 -27.91
N TYR A 486 -12.29 -12.46 -26.88
CA TYR A 486 -12.11 -11.17 -26.24
C TYR A 486 -10.62 -10.78 -26.18
N ALA A 487 -10.32 -9.56 -26.60
CA ALA A 487 -9.04 -8.93 -26.28
C ALA A 487 -9.18 -8.08 -25.03
N ILE A 488 -8.17 -8.12 -24.17
CA ILE A 488 -8.07 -7.24 -23.01
C ILE A 488 -7.48 -5.91 -23.47
N LEU A 489 -8.24 -4.82 -23.32
CA LEU A 489 -7.75 -3.47 -23.62
C LEU A 489 -6.92 -2.91 -22.46
N ASP A 490 -7.39 -3.06 -21.23
CA ASP A 490 -6.71 -2.67 -20.02
C ASP A 490 -7.21 -3.54 -18.86
N ALA A 491 -6.37 -3.73 -17.84
CA ALA A 491 -6.72 -4.48 -16.67
C ALA A 491 -5.97 -3.94 -15.45
N LEU A 492 -6.53 -4.16 -14.27
CA LEU A 492 -5.84 -3.98 -13.00
C LEU A 492 -6.34 -5.03 -12.01
N GLU A 493 -5.53 -5.35 -11.04
CA GLU A 493 -5.88 -6.20 -9.93
C GLU A 493 -5.56 -5.43 -8.66
N TYR A 494 -6.59 -4.83 -8.06
CA TYR A 494 -6.46 -4.04 -6.84
C TYR A 494 -6.72 -4.88 -5.60
N ASN A 495 -6.23 -4.39 -4.47
CA ASN A 495 -6.42 -5.00 -3.16
C ASN A 495 -6.68 -3.90 -2.11
N ASP A 496 -7.28 -4.24 -0.98
CA ASP A 496 -7.53 -3.36 0.16
C ASP A 496 -6.36 -3.31 1.16
N GLU A 497 -5.32 -4.13 0.93
CA GLU A 497 -4.12 -4.21 1.76
C GLU A 497 -2.92 -3.52 1.08
N SER A 498 -1.91 -3.13 1.89
CA SER A 498 -0.63 -2.65 1.38
C SER A 498 0.00 -3.68 0.42
N PRO A 499 0.59 -3.27 -0.73
CA PRO A 499 1.04 -1.93 -1.12
C PRO A 499 0.00 -1.03 -1.78
N TRP A 500 -1.25 -1.45 -1.88
CA TRP A 500 -2.33 -0.60 -2.38
C TRP A 500 -2.71 0.47 -1.35
N PRO A 501 -3.17 1.65 -1.80
CA PRO A 501 -3.63 2.70 -0.88
C PRO A 501 -4.86 2.26 -0.07
N VAL A 502 -4.65 1.84 1.17
CA VAL A 502 -5.69 1.25 2.05
C VAL A 502 -6.85 2.19 2.36
N GLU A 503 -6.66 3.50 2.26
CA GLU A 503 -7.72 4.49 2.48
C GLU A 503 -8.77 4.52 1.36
N ALA A 504 -8.53 3.83 0.25
CA ALA A 504 -9.55 3.62 -0.79
C ALA A 504 -10.65 2.65 -0.34
N ASP A 505 -10.38 1.80 0.66
CA ASP A 505 -11.39 0.94 1.25
C ASP A 505 -12.23 1.69 2.30
N GLY A 506 -13.52 1.88 1.98
CA GLY A 506 -14.57 2.38 2.88
C GLY A 506 -14.42 3.83 3.36
N GLN A 507 -13.35 4.54 2.99
CA GLN A 507 -13.15 5.92 3.41
C GLN A 507 -13.60 6.96 2.37
N GLY A 508 -14.12 6.49 1.23
CA GLY A 508 -14.67 7.33 0.17
C GLY A 508 -13.65 7.88 -0.81
N TYR A 509 -12.39 7.47 -0.73
CA TYR A 509 -11.41 7.76 -1.77
C TYR A 509 -11.51 6.75 -2.91
N SER A 510 -11.18 7.19 -4.12
CA SER A 510 -10.98 6.31 -5.26
C SER A 510 -9.49 6.05 -5.47
N LEU A 511 -9.15 4.96 -6.14
CA LEU A 511 -7.84 4.76 -6.72
C LEU A 511 -7.75 5.50 -8.05
N VAL A 512 -6.75 6.35 -8.20
CA VAL A 512 -6.52 7.16 -9.41
C VAL A 512 -5.16 6.80 -10.00
N ARG A 513 -5.13 6.48 -11.29
CA ARG A 513 -3.90 6.16 -12.02
C ARG A 513 -2.98 7.38 -12.08
N LYS A 514 -1.69 7.22 -11.72
CA LYS A 514 -0.71 8.31 -11.68
C LYS A 514 -0.35 8.81 -13.08
N GLU A 515 -0.10 7.87 -14.00
CA GLU A 515 0.36 8.15 -15.34
C GLU A 515 -0.43 7.31 -16.36
N LEU A 516 -0.91 7.94 -17.44
CA LEU A 516 -1.63 7.22 -18.50
C LEU A 516 -0.72 6.32 -19.33
N ASN A 517 0.58 6.56 -19.31
CA ASN A 517 1.58 5.78 -20.02
C ASN A 517 2.11 4.58 -19.22
N GLY A 518 1.72 4.44 -17.95
CA GLY A 518 2.05 3.30 -17.12
C GLY A 518 1.21 2.07 -17.48
N ALA A 519 1.64 0.90 -17.03
CA ALA A 519 0.92 -0.35 -17.27
C ALA A 519 -0.44 -0.41 -16.55
N GLY A 520 -0.55 0.25 -15.38
CA GLY A 520 -1.75 0.23 -14.53
C GLY A 520 -1.95 -1.07 -13.75
N TYR A 521 -0.99 -1.99 -13.83
CA TYR A 521 -1.07 -3.30 -13.16
C TYR A 521 -0.46 -3.31 -11.76
N LYS A 522 0.41 -2.33 -11.47
CA LYS A 522 1.13 -2.24 -10.20
C LYS A 522 0.41 -1.32 -9.22
N ALA A 523 0.47 -1.64 -7.93
CA ALA A 523 0.01 -0.73 -6.88
C ALA A 523 0.70 0.64 -6.96
N SER A 524 2.01 0.67 -7.28
CA SER A 524 2.77 1.91 -7.45
C SER A 524 2.30 2.81 -8.60
N ASP A 525 1.51 2.30 -9.56
CA ASP A 525 0.91 3.10 -10.64
C ASP A 525 -0.34 3.87 -10.18
N TRP A 526 -0.82 3.60 -8.97
CA TRP A 526 -2.05 4.17 -8.44
C TRP A 526 -1.78 5.03 -7.20
N LYS A 527 -2.68 5.93 -6.93
CA LYS A 527 -2.71 6.79 -5.74
C LYS A 527 -4.15 7.05 -5.34
N LEU A 528 -4.34 7.54 -4.13
CA LEU A 528 -5.64 8.05 -3.72
C LEU A 528 -6.06 9.26 -4.54
N SER A 529 -7.36 9.41 -4.75
CA SER A 529 -7.93 10.68 -5.23
C SER A 529 -7.60 11.80 -4.24
N ALA A 530 -7.46 13.02 -4.75
CA ALA A 530 -7.18 14.20 -3.93
C ALA A 530 -8.33 14.54 -2.94
N SER A 531 -9.51 14.00 -3.17
CA SER A 531 -10.68 14.22 -2.34
C SER A 531 -11.53 12.95 -2.27
N ARG A 532 -12.27 12.81 -1.19
CA ARG A 532 -13.32 11.80 -1.07
C ARG A 532 -14.42 12.07 -2.08
N GLY A 533 -15.03 11.00 -2.60
CA GLY A 533 -15.91 11.08 -3.76
C GLY A 533 -15.16 10.96 -5.10
N GLY A 534 -13.85 10.82 -5.04
CA GLY A 534 -13.00 10.66 -6.21
C GLY A 534 -12.99 11.89 -7.10
N THR A 535 -12.67 11.70 -8.39
CA THR A 535 -12.70 12.76 -9.41
C THR A 535 -14.07 12.87 -10.09
N ALA A 536 -15.08 12.05 -9.69
CA ALA A 536 -16.44 12.13 -10.20
C ALA A 536 -17.20 13.34 -9.64
N PHE A 537 -16.87 13.77 -8.40
CA PHE A 537 -17.54 14.91 -7.78
C PHE A 537 -17.26 16.20 -8.56
N GLY A 538 -18.31 16.82 -9.09
CA GLY A 538 -18.24 18.07 -9.87
C GLY A 538 -18.34 19.35 -9.05
N GLY A 539 -18.60 19.26 -7.75
CA GLY A 539 -18.71 20.39 -6.81
C GLY A 539 -17.35 20.94 -6.33
N PRO A 540 -17.37 21.99 -5.51
CA PRO A 540 -16.14 22.58 -4.96
C PRO A 540 -15.51 21.67 -3.92
N VAL A 541 -14.20 21.49 -3.98
CA VAL A 541 -13.41 20.84 -2.92
C VAL A 541 -13.20 21.83 -1.77
N VAL A 542 -13.55 21.45 -0.54
CA VAL A 542 -13.36 22.26 0.66
C VAL A 542 -12.82 21.38 1.77
N LEU A 543 -11.75 21.80 2.41
CA LEU A 543 -10.98 21.01 3.35
C LEU A 543 -11.24 21.47 4.79
N ILE A 544 -11.26 20.55 5.73
CA ILE A 544 -11.12 20.87 7.16
C ILE A 544 -9.67 21.29 7.33
N ASN A 545 -9.44 22.51 7.81
CA ASN A 545 -8.11 23.11 7.86
C ASN A 545 -7.53 23.20 9.26
N GLU A 546 -8.36 23.57 10.23
CA GLU A 546 -7.94 23.74 11.62
C GLU A 546 -9.09 23.40 12.58
N ILE A 547 -8.76 22.77 13.69
CA ILE A 547 -9.71 22.38 14.74
C ILE A 547 -9.14 22.81 16.09
N LEU A 548 -9.90 23.57 16.85
CA LEU A 548 -9.64 23.90 18.25
C LEU A 548 -10.70 23.23 19.11
N SER A 549 -10.35 22.16 19.81
CA SER A 549 -11.27 21.30 20.57
C SER A 549 -11.05 21.30 22.08
N HIS A 550 -9.94 21.89 22.55
CA HIS A 550 -9.65 22.01 23.99
C HIS A 550 -9.60 23.47 24.40
N THR A 551 -10.70 23.96 24.94
CA THR A 551 -10.89 25.36 25.29
C THR A 551 -11.49 25.54 26.69
N ASP A 552 -11.04 26.58 27.41
CA ASP A 552 -11.63 27.03 28.67
C ASP A 552 -12.43 28.32 28.44
N LEU A 553 -13.63 28.43 29.02
CA LEU A 553 -14.45 29.66 28.93
C LEU A 553 -13.65 30.92 29.27
N PRO A 554 -13.75 31.99 28.49
CA PRO A 554 -14.79 32.32 27.50
C PRO A 554 -14.54 31.84 26.07
N GLN A 555 -13.57 30.98 25.84
CA GLN A 555 -13.32 30.37 24.55
C GLN A 555 -14.25 29.19 24.34
N THR A 556 -14.50 28.89 23.07
CA THR A 556 -15.31 27.77 22.60
C THR A 556 -14.62 27.10 21.44
N ASP A 557 -14.99 25.88 21.19
CA ASP A 557 -14.42 25.08 20.11
C ASP A 557 -14.69 25.71 18.75
N VAL A 558 -13.74 25.50 17.83
CA VAL A 558 -13.77 26.06 16.47
C VAL A 558 -13.38 25.02 15.46
N ILE A 559 -14.07 25.02 14.33
CA ILE A 559 -13.69 24.30 13.13
C ILE A 559 -13.50 25.32 12.01
N GLU A 560 -12.36 25.28 11.34
CA GLU A 560 -12.05 26.09 10.17
C GLU A 560 -12.04 25.23 8.91
N LEU A 561 -12.69 25.74 7.85
CA LEU A 561 -12.70 25.17 6.51
C LEU A 561 -11.88 26.05 5.56
N TYR A 562 -11.20 25.41 4.62
CA TYR A 562 -10.36 26.06 3.60
C TYR A 562 -10.83 25.70 2.18
N ASN A 563 -10.94 26.68 1.32
CA ASN A 563 -11.17 26.50 -0.10
C ASN A 563 -9.85 26.62 -0.89
N PRO A 564 -9.24 25.52 -1.35
CA PRO A 564 -7.97 25.58 -2.08
C PRO A 564 -8.12 26.08 -3.53
N SER A 565 -9.35 26.19 -4.03
CA SER A 565 -9.61 26.69 -5.38
C SER A 565 -9.48 28.22 -5.46
N PRO A 566 -9.03 28.80 -6.57
CA PRO A 566 -9.09 30.25 -6.77
C PRO A 566 -10.52 30.77 -6.99
N GLU A 567 -11.50 29.91 -7.24
CA GLU A 567 -12.90 30.24 -7.43
C GLU A 567 -13.67 30.12 -6.09
N PRO A 568 -14.69 30.95 -5.85
CA PRO A 568 -15.49 30.84 -4.65
C PRO A 568 -16.23 29.49 -4.57
N ALA A 569 -16.24 28.87 -3.40
CA ALA A 569 -16.91 27.61 -3.11
C ALA A 569 -18.25 27.87 -2.36
N ASN A 570 -19.37 27.47 -2.93
CA ASN A 570 -20.66 27.50 -2.23
C ASN A 570 -20.81 26.19 -1.45
N ILE A 571 -20.83 26.29 -0.12
CA ILE A 571 -21.01 25.17 0.82
C ILE A 571 -22.32 25.24 1.59
N GLY A 572 -23.23 26.13 1.16
CA GLY A 572 -24.56 26.24 1.80
C GLY A 572 -25.32 24.92 1.68
N GLY A 573 -25.81 24.43 2.81
CA GLY A 573 -26.53 23.15 2.86
C GLY A 573 -25.70 21.94 3.21
N TRP A 574 -24.37 22.01 3.17
CA TRP A 574 -23.48 20.94 3.58
C TRP A 574 -23.61 20.64 5.08
N TYR A 575 -23.01 19.54 5.53
CA TYR A 575 -23.11 19.10 6.93
C TYR A 575 -21.75 18.94 7.57
N LEU A 576 -21.66 19.34 8.85
CA LEU A 576 -20.58 19.01 9.76
C LEU A 576 -21.09 18.09 10.87
N THR A 577 -20.26 17.16 11.30
CA THR A 577 -20.55 16.22 12.39
C THR A 577 -19.28 15.72 13.04
N ASP A 578 -19.37 15.38 14.33
CA ASP A 578 -18.38 14.64 15.11
C ASP A 578 -18.67 13.14 15.14
N ASN A 579 -19.62 12.65 14.37
CA ASN A 579 -20.00 11.24 14.37
C ASN A 579 -20.43 10.84 12.96
N PHE A 580 -19.62 10.01 12.40
CA PHE A 580 -19.78 9.43 11.10
C PHE A 580 -21.13 8.73 10.87
N LEU A 581 -21.63 7.99 11.88
CA LEU A 581 -22.92 7.29 11.78
C LEU A 581 -24.13 8.24 11.84
N ILE A 582 -23.90 9.53 12.21
CA ILE A 582 -24.93 10.57 12.27
C ILE A 582 -24.46 11.79 11.46
N PRO A 583 -24.39 11.68 10.12
CA PRO A 583 -23.71 12.67 9.28
C PRO A 583 -24.42 14.03 9.18
N LYS A 584 -25.67 14.15 9.60
CA LYS A 584 -26.50 15.37 9.46
C LYS A 584 -26.70 16.12 10.78
N LYS A 585 -25.66 16.20 11.67
CA LYS A 585 -25.80 16.90 12.95
C LYS A 585 -25.90 18.41 12.79
N TYR A 586 -25.02 19.05 12.05
CA TYR A 586 -25.06 20.48 11.79
C TYR A 586 -25.12 20.77 10.30
N ARG A 587 -26.14 21.50 9.88
CA ARG A 587 -26.30 21.96 8.50
C ARG A 587 -25.75 23.36 8.33
N ILE A 588 -24.78 23.54 7.47
CA ILE A 588 -24.19 24.82 7.12
C ILE A 588 -25.29 25.72 6.52
N PRO A 589 -25.42 26.97 6.94
CA PRO A 589 -26.47 27.88 6.47
C PRO A 589 -26.47 28.05 4.95
N ASN A 590 -27.67 28.04 4.34
CA ASN A 590 -27.78 28.26 2.88
C ASN A 590 -27.15 29.59 2.47
N GLY A 591 -26.40 29.59 1.38
CA GLY A 591 -25.74 30.77 0.86
C GLY A 591 -24.37 31.05 1.50
N THR A 592 -23.85 30.13 2.31
CA THR A 592 -22.46 30.18 2.79
C THR A 592 -21.51 29.96 1.64
N VAL A 593 -20.63 30.93 1.40
CA VAL A 593 -19.62 30.88 0.30
C VAL A 593 -18.26 31.15 0.88
N ILE A 594 -17.29 30.28 0.64
CA ILE A 594 -15.88 30.49 0.98
C ILE A 594 -15.20 31.13 -0.23
N PRO A 595 -14.55 32.31 -0.10
CA PRO A 595 -13.82 32.94 -1.18
C PRO A 595 -12.72 32.00 -1.75
N GLY A 596 -12.30 32.24 -2.97
CA GLY A 596 -11.16 31.50 -3.54
C GLY A 596 -9.90 31.69 -2.69
N ASN A 597 -9.17 30.60 -2.39
CA ASN A 597 -8.05 30.55 -1.44
C ASN A 597 -8.38 31.15 -0.06
N GLY A 598 -9.65 31.09 0.34
CA GLY A 598 -10.15 31.68 1.58
C GLY A 598 -10.60 30.65 2.60
N TYR A 599 -10.97 31.13 3.76
CA TYR A 599 -11.33 30.34 4.91
C TYR A 599 -12.76 30.65 5.36
N TRP A 600 -13.34 29.75 6.14
CA TRP A 600 -14.59 29.92 6.85
C TRP A 600 -14.55 29.17 8.16
N ALA A 601 -14.77 29.87 9.27
CA ALA A 601 -14.76 29.27 10.58
C ALA A 601 -16.17 29.22 11.20
N VAL A 602 -16.42 28.17 11.97
CA VAL A 602 -17.65 27.95 12.72
C VAL A 602 -17.30 27.59 14.16
N ASN A 603 -18.01 28.23 15.12
CA ASN A 603 -17.76 28.10 16.55
C ASN A 603 -18.86 27.29 17.26
N GLU A 604 -18.54 26.70 18.42
CA GLU A 604 -19.53 26.02 19.25
C GLU A 604 -20.60 26.98 19.79
N ASP A 605 -20.26 28.18 20.25
CA ASP A 605 -21.19 29.12 20.89
C ASP A 605 -21.29 30.46 20.16
N ASN A 606 -22.48 31.01 20.15
CA ASN A 606 -22.74 32.35 19.63
C ASN A 606 -22.29 33.41 20.63
N ASN A 607 -21.04 33.82 20.55
CA ASN A 607 -20.48 34.88 21.38
C ASN A 607 -20.97 36.26 20.87
N ALA A 608 -22.28 36.48 20.94
CA ALA A 608 -22.96 37.71 20.52
C ALA A 608 -22.40 39.00 21.18
N ASP A 609 -21.64 38.86 22.27
CA ASP A 609 -21.02 39.98 22.98
C ASP A 609 -19.78 40.56 22.27
N ALA A 610 -19.22 39.85 21.28
CA ALA A 610 -18.07 40.30 20.49
C ALA A 610 -18.45 41.11 19.23
N GLY A 611 -19.72 41.18 18.86
CA GLY A 611 -20.23 42.09 17.81
C GLY A 611 -20.04 41.66 16.38
N ALA A 612 -19.61 40.42 16.10
CA ALA A 612 -19.56 39.86 14.77
C ALA A 612 -20.66 38.79 14.55
N PRO A 613 -21.26 38.70 13.38
CA PRO A 613 -22.15 37.59 13.04
C PRO A 613 -21.28 36.31 12.88
N LEU A 614 -21.15 35.55 13.93
CA LEU A 614 -20.40 34.30 13.89
C LEU A 614 -21.33 33.18 13.51
N ASN A 615 -20.87 32.32 12.62
CA ASN A 615 -21.45 31.02 12.37
C ASN A 615 -21.26 30.17 13.65
N TYR A 616 -22.26 29.40 14.05
CA TYR A 616 -22.14 28.56 15.24
C TYR A 616 -22.90 27.23 15.05
N PHE A 617 -22.29 26.14 15.47
CA PHE A 617 -22.92 24.83 15.47
C PHE A 617 -23.71 24.54 16.76
N GLY A 618 -23.46 25.31 17.83
CA GLY A 618 -24.23 25.26 19.08
C GLY A 618 -24.25 23.86 19.69
N THR A 619 -25.44 23.38 20.03
CA THR A 619 -25.64 22.08 20.64
C THR A 619 -25.85 20.94 19.61
N ALA A 620 -25.53 21.17 18.35
CA ALA A 620 -25.69 20.13 17.34
C ALA A 620 -24.72 18.94 17.58
N PHE A 621 -23.51 19.29 18.03
CA PHE A 621 -22.48 18.35 18.51
C PHE A 621 -21.48 19.12 19.40
N SER A 622 -20.52 18.45 19.97
CA SER A 622 -19.42 19.06 20.75
C SER A 622 -18.14 18.28 20.51
N LEU A 623 -17.04 18.98 20.38
CA LEU A 623 -15.74 18.34 20.22
C LEU A 623 -15.18 17.90 21.58
N SER A 624 -14.49 16.78 21.60
CA SER A 624 -13.87 16.27 22.81
C SER A 624 -12.44 16.78 22.96
N SER A 625 -12.12 17.41 24.11
CA SER A 625 -10.72 17.77 24.46
C SER A 625 -9.75 16.57 24.52
N ARG A 626 -10.27 15.35 24.48
CA ARG A 626 -9.50 14.11 24.58
C ARG A 626 -9.20 13.45 23.24
N GLY A 627 -9.53 14.12 22.17
CA GLY A 627 -9.51 13.61 20.82
C GLY A 627 -10.91 13.25 20.32
N ASP A 628 -11.12 13.46 19.05
CA ASP A 628 -12.40 13.29 18.37
C ASP A 628 -12.20 13.15 16.88
N GLU A 629 -13.29 13.08 16.14
CA GLU A 629 -13.34 13.09 14.68
C GLU A 629 -14.27 14.20 14.19
N VAL A 630 -13.96 14.81 13.06
CA VAL A 630 -14.80 15.79 12.40
C VAL A 630 -14.96 15.41 10.94
N PHE A 631 -16.20 15.41 10.47
CA PHE A 631 -16.54 15.12 9.07
C PHE A 631 -17.28 16.29 8.44
N LEU A 632 -16.90 16.62 7.21
CA LEU A 632 -17.58 17.54 6.32
C LEU A 632 -18.19 16.74 5.16
N PHE A 633 -19.50 16.83 4.98
CA PHE A 633 -20.21 16.17 3.88
C PHE A 633 -20.86 17.20 2.96
N SER A 634 -20.62 17.07 1.65
CA SER A 634 -21.32 17.88 0.67
C SER A 634 -22.79 17.47 0.53
N ALA A 635 -23.66 18.45 0.35
CA ALA A 635 -25.09 18.21 0.11
C ALA A 635 -25.71 19.33 -0.73
N ASN A 636 -26.78 19.00 -1.45
CA ASN A 636 -27.57 19.95 -2.21
C ASN A 636 -28.57 20.73 -1.33
N ASP A 637 -29.34 21.64 -1.95
CA ASP A 637 -30.32 22.47 -1.23
C ASP A 637 -31.44 21.66 -0.55
N GLU A 638 -31.75 20.47 -1.07
CA GLU A 638 -32.72 19.52 -0.48
C GLU A 638 -32.13 18.75 0.71
N GLY A 639 -30.81 18.84 0.94
CA GLY A 639 -30.09 18.15 2.00
C GLY A 639 -29.76 16.69 1.66
N LEU A 640 -29.74 16.35 0.38
CA LEU A 640 -29.22 15.09 -0.11
C LEU A 640 -27.71 15.21 -0.30
N PHE A 641 -26.96 14.17 0.12
CA PHE A 641 -25.52 14.14 -0.08
C PHE A 641 -25.15 14.08 -1.57
N THR A 642 -24.04 14.74 -1.93
CA THR A 642 -23.56 14.86 -3.31
C THR A 642 -22.21 14.18 -3.53
N GLY A 643 -21.80 13.28 -2.63
CA GLY A 643 -20.67 12.37 -2.81
C GLY A 643 -19.32 12.88 -2.32
N TYR A 644 -19.13 14.16 -2.01
CA TYR A 644 -17.90 14.66 -1.43
C TYR A 644 -17.94 14.59 0.11
N ALA A 645 -16.85 14.10 0.70
CA ALA A 645 -16.62 14.18 2.14
C ALA A 645 -15.14 14.50 2.42
N HIS A 646 -14.90 15.14 3.55
CA HIS A 646 -13.57 15.36 4.10
C HIS A 646 -13.61 15.10 5.59
N SER A 647 -12.52 14.57 6.18
CA SER A 647 -12.50 14.26 7.60
C SER A 647 -11.17 14.65 8.25
N ALA A 648 -11.22 14.87 9.55
CA ALA A 648 -10.08 15.02 10.42
C ALA A 648 -10.28 14.14 11.65
N ILE A 649 -9.31 13.30 11.96
CA ILE A 649 -9.25 12.52 13.20
C ILE A 649 -8.07 13.05 14.00
N PHE A 650 -8.27 13.28 15.29
CA PHE A 650 -7.25 13.91 16.11
C PHE A 650 -7.26 13.39 17.55
N ARG A 651 -6.12 13.47 18.19
CA ARG A 651 -5.92 13.14 19.60
C ARG A 651 -6.06 14.38 20.51
N ALA A 652 -5.93 14.18 21.80
CA ALA A 652 -5.95 15.27 22.77
C ALA A 652 -4.79 16.25 22.56
N THR A 653 -5.05 17.55 22.73
CA THR A 653 -4.05 18.62 22.72
C THR A 653 -4.09 19.43 24.04
N GLU A 654 -3.07 20.26 24.27
CA GLU A 654 -3.12 21.25 25.35
C GLU A 654 -4.25 22.26 25.13
N ASN A 655 -4.73 22.81 26.24
CA ASN A 655 -5.74 23.86 26.21
C ASN A 655 -5.27 25.05 25.36
N GLY A 656 -6.06 25.40 24.35
CA GLY A 656 -5.79 26.48 23.40
C GLY A 656 -4.81 26.16 22.30
N VAL A 657 -4.37 24.91 22.16
CA VAL A 657 -3.58 24.40 21.01
C VAL A 657 -4.52 23.79 20.01
N SER A 658 -4.55 24.33 18.81
CA SER A 658 -5.33 23.77 17.71
C SER A 658 -4.56 22.73 16.92
N ILE A 659 -5.30 21.92 16.19
CA ILE A 659 -4.84 20.87 15.30
C ILE A 659 -5.01 21.38 13.88
N ILE A 660 -3.96 21.30 13.09
CA ILE A 660 -3.91 21.81 11.73
C ILE A 660 -3.76 20.69 10.73
N ARG A 661 -4.34 20.91 9.57
CA ARG A 661 -4.06 20.13 8.37
C ARG A 661 -2.63 20.40 7.90
N TYR A 662 -1.85 19.38 7.75
CA TYR A 662 -0.46 19.41 7.28
C TYR A 662 -0.28 18.42 6.13
N ILE A 663 0.44 18.81 5.11
CA ILE A 663 0.84 17.91 4.01
C ILE A 663 2.29 17.51 4.26
N ASN A 664 2.52 16.24 4.50
CA ASN A 664 3.87 15.72 4.74
C ASN A 664 4.72 15.70 3.44
N GLY A 665 6.00 15.31 3.56
CA GLY A 665 6.94 15.30 2.44
C GLY A 665 6.55 14.40 1.27
N ASN A 666 5.70 13.40 1.52
CA ASN A 666 5.17 12.50 0.48
C ASN A 666 3.83 12.95 -0.12
N GLY A 667 3.33 14.11 0.31
CA GLY A 667 2.06 14.65 -0.16
C GLY A 667 0.82 14.09 0.55
N LYS A 668 1.01 13.25 1.60
CA LYS A 668 -0.08 12.72 2.42
C LYS A 668 -0.58 13.78 3.38
N GLU A 669 -1.90 13.88 3.53
CA GLU A 669 -2.54 14.74 4.50
C GLU A 669 -2.54 14.11 5.89
N ILE A 670 -2.08 14.85 6.89
CA ILE A 670 -2.16 14.47 8.30
C ILE A 670 -2.64 15.66 9.14
N PHE A 671 -3.15 15.38 10.33
CA PHE A 671 -3.60 16.39 11.27
C PHE A 671 -2.70 16.40 12.50
N VAL A 672 -2.04 17.52 12.75
CA VAL A 672 -1.01 17.66 13.79
C VAL A 672 -1.25 18.91 14.64
N PRO A 673 -0.85 18.92 15.93
CA PRO A 673 -0.86 20.14 16.72
C PRO A 673 0.00 21.23 16.08
N GLN A 674 -0.44 22.48 16.11
CA GLN A 674 0.36 23.58 15.59
C GLN A 674 1.23 24.24 16.65
N SER A 675 2.36 24.82 16.22
CA SER A 675 3.22 25.63 17.05
C SER A 675 2.53 26.97 17.36
N GLY A 676 2.57 27.41 18.61
CA GLY A 676 2.01 28.67 19.05
C GLY A 676 1.88 28.71 20.57
N THR A 677 1.62 29.88 21.12
CA THR A 677 1.23 29.95 22.51
C THR A 677 -0.29 29.93 22.60
N PRO A 678 -0.89 29.27 23.59
CA PRO A 678 -2.34 29.25 23.79
C PRO A 678 -2.99 30.65 23.73
N THR A 679 -2.25 31.70 24.15
CA THR A 679 -2.68 33.08 24.08
C THR A 679 -2.75 33.66 22.67
N LEU A 680 -1.91 33.15 21.75
CA LEU A 680 -1.92 33.58 20.35
C LEU A 680 -3.12 32.98 19.61
N GLU A 681 -3.39 31.72 19.81
CA GLU A 681 -4.53 31.04 19.19
C GLU A 681 -5.88 31.64 19.61
N ILE A 682 -6.03 31.92 20.89
CA ILE A 682 -7.17 32.63 21.45
C ILE A 682 -7.42 33.96 20.72
N ASN A 683 -6.38 34.74 20.50
CA ASN A 683 -6.48 36.03 19.85
C ASN A 683 -6.64 35.93 18.36
N ARG A 684 -6.19 34.82 17.76
CA ARG A 684 -6.21 34.57 16.31
C ARG A 684 -7.62 34.49 15.76
N PHE A 685 -8.47 33.60 16.27
CA PHE A 685 -9.88 33.53 15.84
C PHE A 685 -10.70 34.77 16.21
N THR A 686 -10.31 35.49 17.24
CA THR A 686 -10.91 36.80 17.52
C THR A 686 -10.49 37.86 16.52
N ALA A 687 -9.25 37.82 16.05
CA ALA A 687 -8.74 38.78 15.08
C ALA A 687 -9.14 38.43 13.64
N PHE A 688 -9.27 37.16 13.35
CA PHE A 688 -9.59 36.61 12.01
C PHE A 688 -10.78 35.63 12.11
N PRO A 689 -12.01 36.17 12.27
CA PRO A 689 -13.18 35.30 12.53
C PRO A 689 -13.59 34.42 11.34
N ASP A 690 -13.09 34.70 10.14
CA ASP A 690 -13.33 33.88 8.96
C ASP A 690 -12.22 32.83 8.73
N GLY A 691 -11.13 32.91 9.49
CA GLY A 691 -9.98 31.99 9.42
C GLY A 691 -8.71 32.63 8.86
N TYR A 692 -7.60 31.90 8.92
CA TYR A 692 -6.26 32.36 8.56
C TYR A 692 -5.33 31.16 8.24
N PRO A 693 -4.28 31.30 7.42
CA PRO A 693 -3.33 30.22 7.15
C PRO A 693 -2.74 29.58 8.39
N ASN A 694 -2.59 28.26 8.37
CA ASN A 694 -2.01 27.48 9.47
C ASN A 694 -0.62 27.97 9.87
N SER A 695 -0.28 27.82 11.15
CA SER A 695 1.10 27.89 11.64
C SER A 695 1.85 26.60 11.29
N THR A 696 3.11 26.51 11.70
CA THR A 696 3.89 25.30 11.53
C THR A 696 3.49 24.21 12.53
N PRO A 697 3.70 22.91 12.21
CA PRO A 697 3.52 21.83 13.16
C PRO A 697 4.30 22.03 14.46
N LEU A 698 3.73 21.61 15.57
CA LEU A 698 4.40 21.59 16.86
C LEU A 698 5.27 20.33 16.98
N VAL A 699 6.56 20.50 17.12
CA VAL A 699 7.46 19.42 17.55
C VAL A 699 7.70 19.57 19.05
N GLU A 700 7.31 18.59 19.82
CA GLU A 700 7.40 18.58 21.28
C GLU A 700 8.85 18.31 21.77
N LYS A 701 9.04 18.29 23.08
CA LYS A 701 10.36 18.23 23.74
C LYS A 701 11.01 16.85 23.72
N ALA A 702 10.33 15.81 23.33
CA ALA A 702 10.87 14.48 23.15
C ALA A 702 10.34 13.89 21.83
N VAL A 703 11.16 13.10 21.18
CA VAL A 703 10.83 12.50 19.90
C VAL A 703 11.21 11.03 19.86
N ILE A 704 10.50 10.24 19.09
CA ILE A 704 10.91 8.91 18.68
C ILE A 704 11.99 9.11 17.63
N SER A 705 13.21 8.70 17.92
CA SER A 705 14.40 8.97 17.08
C SER A 705 14.84 7.78 16.26
N GLU A 706 14.53 6.55 16.70
CA GLU A 706 14.90 5.32 16.01
C GLU A 706 13.92 4.20 16.35
N ILE A 707 13.54 3.39 15.37
CA ILE A 707 12.68 2.21 15.54
C ILE A 707 13.34 1.03 14.83
N CYS A 708 13.49 -0.10 15.52
CA CYS A 708 13.90 -1.37 14.94
C CYS A 708 12.75 -2.36 15.07
N TYR A 709 11.89 -2.40 14.08
CA TYR A 709 10.74 -3.31 14.03
C TYR A 709 11.09 -4.65 13.36
N ASP A 710 12.06 -4.65 12.43
CA ASP A 710 12.54 -5.84 11.72
C ASP A 710 14.04 -6.05 12.01
N PRO A 711 14.42 -6.59 13.18
CA PRO A 711 15.80 -6.73 13.55
C PRO A 711 16.52 -7.84 12.76
N PHE A 712 17.86 -7.75 12.67
CA PHE A 712 18.68 -8.81 12.09
C PHE A 712 18.51 -10.14 12.85
N ILE A 713 18.78 -11.27 12.18
CA ILE A 713 18.62 -12.62 12.75
C ILE A 713 19.36 -12.72 14.11
N GLY A 714 18.58 -12.98 15.18
CA GLY A 714 19.08 -13.03 16.56
C GLY A 714 19.18 -11.65 17.24
N GLY A 715 18.72 -10.59 16.59
CA GLY A 715 18.49 -9.28 17.17
C GLY A 715 17.20 -9.21 17.99
N ASN A 716 16.89 -8.04 18.51
CA ASN A 716 15.64 -7.74 19.20
C ASN A 716 15.12 -6.39 18.73
N GLU A 717 13.84 -6.23 18.68
CA GLU A 717 13.18 -4.96 18.44
C GLU A 717 13.53 -3.91 19.50
N TYR A 718 13.47 -2.64 19.14
CA TYR A 718 13.59 -1.54 20.09
C TYR A 718 13.01 -0.23 19.56
N ILE A 719 12.64 0.64 20.49
CA ILE A 719 12.24 2.02 20.23
C ILE A 719 13.21 2.93 20.98
N GLU A 720 13.73 3.95 20.30
CA GLU A 720 14.57 4.98 20.94
C GLU A 720 13.79 6.28 21.08
N ILE A 721 13.87 6.89 22.28
CA ILE A 721 13.29 8.21 22.56
C ILE A 721 14.42 9.16 22.94
N THR A 722 14.44 10.33 22.30
CA THR A 722 15.44 11.38 22.53
C THR A 722 14.78 12.62 23.14
N ASN A 723 15.37 13.13 24.24
CA ASN A 723 15.00 14.45 24.79
C ASN A 723 15.71 15.55 23.99
N ILE A 724 14.96 16.30 23.19
CA ILE A 724 15.45 17.41 22.38
C ILE A 724 15.31 18.77 23.06
N SER A 725 14.81 18.82 24.30
CA SER A 725 14.65 20.07 25.05
C SER A 725 15.97 20.59 25.61
N ASP A 726 15.99 21.87 25.97
CA ASP A 726 17.16 22.53 26.54
C ASP A 726 17.49 22.15 28.00
N GLY A 727 16.68 21.29 28.63
CA GLY A 727 16.81 20.94 30.04
C GLY A 727 16.41 19.51 30.39
N VAL A 728 16.24 19.28 31.69
CA VAL A 728 15.69 18.02 32.19
C VAL A 728 14.21 17.97 31.89
N LEU A 729 13.79 16.90 31.22
CA LEU A 729 12.39 16.68 30.84
C LEU A 729 11.71 15.73 31.84
N PRO A 730 10.67 16.16 32.56
CA PRO A 730 9.84 15.28 33.37
C PRO A 730 8.99 14.38 32.47
N LEU A 731 8.95 13.08 32.78
CA LEU A 731 8.10 12.10 32.07
C LEU A 731 6.90 11.71 32.93
N TYR A 732 6.30 12.67 33.59
CA TYR A 732 5.11 12.52 34.45
C TYR A 732 4.27 13.79 34.44
N ASP A 733 3.05 13.75 35.00
CA ASP A 733 2.19 14.90 35.16
C ASP A 733 2.81 15.91 36.10
N THR A 734 3.20 17.06 35.56
CA THR A 734 3.81 18.19 36.30
C THR A 734 2.79 19.19 36.81
N THR A 735 1.49 18.99 36.53
CA THR A 735 0.41 19.82 37.05
C THR A 735 0.39 19.75 38.55
N SER A 736 0.19 20.89 39.20
CA SER A 736 0.16 20.91 40.65
C SER A 736 -1.04 20.16 41.23
N LEU A 737 -0.86 19.48 42.36
CA LEU A 737 -1.95 18.80 43.07
C LEU A 737 -3.14 19.72 43.38
N GLN A 738 -2.91 21.04 43.50
CA GLN A 738 -3.95 22.03 43.72
C GLN A 738 -4.80 22.27 42.47
N GLN A 739 -4.23 22.03 41.32
CA GLN A 739 -4.91 22.11 40.01
C GLN A 739 -5.43 20.75 39.55
N GLY A 740 -5.29 19.72 40.36
CA GLY A 740 -5.80 18.38 40.09
C GLY A 740 -4.81 17.44 39.44
N GLY A 741 -3.54 17.82 39.25
CA GLY A 741 -2.49 16.95 38.68
C GLY A 741 -2.17 15.78 39.62
N ASP A 742 -1.67 14.68 39.03
CA ASP A 742 -1.18 13.51 39.74
C ASP A 742 0.21 13.14 39.26
N PRO A 743 1.28 13.41 40.04
CA PRO A 743 2.65 13.10 39.64
C PRO A 743 2.96 11.59 39.57
N ASN A 744 1.98 10.71 39.81
CA ASN A 744 2.11 9.30 39.56
C ASN A 744 1.66 8.90 38.13
N ASN A 745 1.05 9.82 37.40
CA ASN A 745 0.73 9.60 35.99
C ASN A 745 1.98 9.81 35.14
N ASN A 746 2.59 8.75 34.70
CA ASN A 746 3.79 8.79 33.86
C ASN A 746 3.43 8.78 32.37
N TRP A 747 4.36 9.23 31.55
CA TRP A 747 4.28 9.13 30.09
C TRP A 747 4.21 7.67 29.66
N LYS A 748 3.65 7.42 28.48
CA LYS A 748 3.49 6.08 27.92
C LYS A 748 3.70 6.06 26.41
N LEU A 749 3.94 4.87 25.88
CA LEU A 749 3.77 4.58 24.46
C LEU A 749 2.41 3.92 24.22
N ASP A 750 1.82 4.22 23.10
CA ASP A 750 0.71 3.52 22.46
C ASP A 750 1.23 2.87 21.17
N GLY A 751 0.55 1.85 20.63
CA GLY A 751 1.08 0.91 19.65
C GLY A 751 1.65 -0.31 20.39
N VAL A 752 2.63 -0.12 21.27
CA VAL A 752 3.08 -1.11 22.24
C VAL A 752 2.64 -0.71 23.66
N THR A 753 2.44 -1.66 24.56
CA THR A 753 2.08 -1.36 25.95
C THR A 753 3.31 -1.02 26.77
N PHE A 754 3.57 0.27 27.00
CA PHE A 754 4.67 0.73 27.84
C PHE A 754 4.31 2.00 28.62
N ILE A 755 4.66 2.01 29.91
CA ILE A 755 4.57 3.19 30.78
C ILE A 755 5.95 3.40 31.40
N PHE A 756 6.52 4.63 31.31
CA PHE A 756 7.81 4.91 31.90
C PHE A 756 7.84 4.54 33.39
N PRO A 757 8.69 3.60 33.81
CA PRO A 757 8.68 3.09 35.16
C PRO A 757 9.29 4.06 36.17
N GLY A 758 8.96 3.84 37.46
CA GLY A 758 9.53 4.62 38.57
C GLY A 758 8.65 5.79 39.03
N VAL A 759 9.10 6.46 40.05
CA VAL A 759 8.43 7.64 40.65
C VAL A 759 9.05 8.89 40.05
N GLN A 760 8.23 9.67 39.33
CA GLN A 760 8.64 10.92 38.66
C GLN A 760 9.89 10.74 37.77
N PRO A 761 9.80 9.87 36.75
CA PRO A 761 10.92 9.62 35.82
C PRO A 761 11.26 10.88 35.05
N THR A 762 12.54 11.03 34.67
CA THR A 762 13.04 12.18 33.91
C THR A 762 14.02 11.75 32.85
N LEU A 763 14.15 12.54 31.76
CA LEU A 763 15.25 12.47 30.80
C LEU A 763 16.16 13.70 30.95
N GLN A 764 17.47 13.50 30.94
CA GLN A 764 18.44 14.61 30.92
C GLN A 764 18.44 15.26 29.52
N LYS A 765 18.95 16.49 29.42
CA LYS A 765 19.15 17.13 28.11
C LYS A 765 19.93 16.23 27.17
N ASN A 766 19.45 16.04 25.95
CA ASN A 766 20.03 15.18 24.91
C ASN A 766 20.16 13.70 25.33
N GLU A 767 19.46 13.28 26.37
CA GLU A 767 19.44 11.87 26.74
C GLU A 767 18.62 11.05 25.74
N ARG A 768 19.20 9.94 25.30
CA ARG A 768 18.54 8.89 24.55
C ARG A 768 18.25 7.72 25.47
N VAL A 769 17.06 7.17 25.38
CA VAL A 769 16.67 5.97 26.13
C VAL A 769 16.09 4.95 25.17
N LEU A 770 16.40 3.69 25.45
CA LEU A 770 15.93 2.55 24.65
C LEU A 770 14.86 1.80 25.42
N ILE A 771 13.83 1.39 24.71
CA ILE A 771 12.74 0.58 25.21
C ILE A 771 12.71 -0.68 24.38
N ILE A 772 12.89 -1.84 25.03
CA ILE A 772 12.97 -3.15 24.38
C ILE A 772 11.86 -4.07 24.89
N PRO A 773 11.53 -5.15 24.19
CA PRO A 773 10.46 -6.05 24.60
C PRO A 773 10.63 -6.61 26.02
N LYS A 774 9.54 -6.78 26.71
CA LYS A 774 9.50 -7.39 28.04
C LYS A 774 10.07 -8.81 28.01
N GLY A 775 10.91 -9.11 29.00
CA GLY A 775 11.60 -10.40 29.09
C GLY A 775 12.94 -10.42 28.37
N VAL A 776 13.26 -9.48 27.49
CA VAL A 776 14.57 -9.37 26.87
C VAL A 776 15.59 -8.85 27.88
N SER A 777 16.72 -9.55 28.03
CA SER A 777 17.80 -9.15 28.97
C SER A 777 18.49 -7.89 28.50
N VAL A 778 18.47 -6.85 29.33
CA VAL A 778 19.17 -5.57 29.07
C VAL A 778 20.67 -5.78 28.81
N ASP A 779 21.34 -6.64 29.61
CA ASP A 779 22.75 -6.90 29.44
C ASP A 779 23.06 -7.58 28.10
N GLN A 780 22.21 -8.56 27.72
CA GLN A 780 22.37 -9.27 26.43
C GLN A 780 22.10 -8.33 25.26
N PHE A 781 21.05 -7.52 25.35
CA PHE A 781 20.74 -6.50 24.34
C PHE A 781 21.92 -5.54 24.13
N LYS A 782 22.47 -4.98 25.22
CA LYS A 782 23.64 -4.09 25.16
C LYS A 782 24.86 -4.74 24.51
N ILE A 783 25.09 -6.03 24.78
CA ILE A 783 26.17 -6.78 24.14
C ILE A 783 25.91 -6.96 22.65
N ASN A 784 24.68 -7.37 22.28
CA ASN A 784 24.31 -7.66 20.88
C ASN A 784 24.39 -6.40 19.99
N TYR A 785 23.93 -5.28 20.53
CA TYR A 785 23.83 -4.01 19.80
C TYR A 785 25.00 -3.05 20.07
N LEU A 786 25.97 -3.45 20.89
CA LEU A 786 27.13 -2.63 21.28
C LEU A 786 26.76 -1.33 22.00
N VAL A 787 25.63 -1.33 22.73
CA VAL A 787 25.12 -0.16 23.46
C VAL A 787 26.01 0.15 24.65
N PRO A 788 26.46 1.40 24.82
CA PRO A 788 27.28 1.81 25.98
C PRO A 788 26.57 1.57 27.31
N ASP A 789 27.33 1.21 28.37
CA ASP A 789 26.77 1.01 29.72
C ASP A 789 26.06 2.26 30.26
N SER A 790 26.44 3.45 29.81
CA SER A 790 25.85 4.72 30.21
C SER A 790 24.44 4.96 29.64
N VAL A 791 24.06 4.25 28.59
CA VAL A 791 22.72 4.39 27.99
C VAL A 791 21.71 3.65 28.82
N ARG A 792 20.61 4.31 29.14
CA ARG A 792 19.50 3.73 29.88
C ARG A 792 18.63 2.92 28.94
N VAL A 793 18.35 1.66 29.33
CA VAL A 793 17.53 0.72 28.58
C VAL A 793 16.43 0.20 29.51
N PHE A 794 15.20 0.30 29.08
CA PHE A 794 14.04 -0.31 29.72
C PHE A 794 13.79 -1.66 29.08
N GLY A 795 13.97 -2.74 29.84
CA GLY A 795 13.86 -4.13 29.37
C GLY A 795 13.66 -5.08 30.56
N GLY A 796 13.73 -6.38 30.35
CA GLY A 796 13.37 -7.35 31.38
C GLY A 796 11.92 -7.17 31.82
N ASP A 797 11.70 -6.97 33.13
CA ASP A 797 10.34 -6.74 33.67
C ASP A 797 9.81 -5.31 33.36
N GLU A 798 10.68 -4.38 32.98
CA GLU A 798 10.36 -2.97 32.70
C GLU A 798 10.30 -2.68 31.18
N GLY A 799 10.39 -3.70 30.33
CA GLY A 799 10.24 -3.55 28.87
C GLY A 799 8.78 -3.43 28.44
N TYR A 800 8.55 -3.09 27.16
CA TYR A 800 7.20 -3.01 26.60
C TYR A 800 6.56 -4.40 26.39
N GLU A 801 5.24 -4.47 26.48
CA GLU A 801 4.44 -5.66 26.15
C GLU A 801 3.87 -5.50 24.73
N GLY A 802 3.86 -6.58 23.96
CA GLY A 802 3.54 -6.62 22.55
C GLY A 802 4.79 -6.87 21.70
N ALA A 803 4.68 -6.73 20.41
CA ALA A 803 5.74 -6.79 19.42
C ALA A 803 5.48 -5.72 18.36
N LEU A 804 6.53 -5.18 17.78
CA LEU A 804 6.41 -4.26 16.65
C LEU A 804 6.01 -5.03 15.39
N ASN A 805 5.04 -4.52 14.64
CA ASN A 805 4.57 -5.18 13.45
C ASN A 805 5.46 -4.85 12.24
N ASN A 806 6.02 -5.87 11.58
CA ASN A 806 6.87 -5.67 10.39
C ASN A 806 6.10 -5.11 9.19
N ALA A 807 4.78 -5.34 9.13
CA ALA A 807 3.93 -4.81 8.06
C ALA A 807 3.50 -3.34 8.28
N GLY A 808 3.74 -2.79 9.46
CA GLY A 808 3.40 -1.42 9.81
C GLY A 808 2.61 -1.30 11.09
N GLU A 809 2.81 -0.18 11.79
CA GLU A 809 2.17 0.12 13.08
C GLU A 809 2.33 1.60 13.45
N GLU A 810 1.31 2.15 14.07
CA GLU A 810 1.39 3.50 14.66
C GLU A 810 1.96 3.44 16.08
N ILE A 811 3.13 4.04 16.31
CA ILE A 811 3.75 4.21 17.64
C ILE A 811 3.59 5.64 18.08
N VAL A 812 2.94 5.85 19.23
CA VAL A 812 2.63 7.18 19.76
C VAL A 812 3.23 7.39 21.14
N LEU A 813 4.03 8.44 21.29
CA LEU A 813 4.52 8.89 22.58
C LEU A 813 3.51 9.85 23.21
N LEU A 814 2.98 9.50 24.36
CA LEU A 814 1.90 10.20 25.04
C LEU A 814 2.33 10.73 26.41
N ARG A 815 1.90 11.95 26.71
CA ARG A 815 2.06 12.53 28.05
C ARG A 815 0.71 12.79 28.72
N PRO A 816 0.61 12.62 30.07
CA PRO A 816 -0.61 12.93 30.80
C PRO A 816 -0.82 14.44 30.86
N ASP A 817 -2.06 14.84 30.72
CA ASP A 817 -2.54 16.17 31.08
C ASP A 817 -3.29 16.15 32.42
N LYS A 818 -3.78 17.32 32.84
CA LYS A 818 -4.60 17.49 34.05
C LYS A 818 -5.82 16.55 34.01
N PRO A 819 -6.06 15.77 35.08
CA PRO A 819 -7.21 14.92 35.17
C PRO A 819 -8.54 15.66 35.04
N ASP A 820 -9.44 15.16 34.21
CA ASP A 820 -10.79 15.69 34.00
C ASP A 820 -11.84 14.79 34.66
N PHE A 821 -12.95 15.42 35.09
CA PHE A 821 -14.09 14.66 35.56
C PHE A 821 -15.12 14.43 34.45
N VAL A 822 -15.31 13.20 34.06
CA VAL A 822 -16.25 12.79 33.01
C VAL A 822 -17.48 12.14 33.62
N VAL A 823 -18.66 12.68 33.33
CA VAL A 823 -19.93 12.14 33.83
C VAL A 823 -20.11 10.68 33.33
N GLY A 824 -20.25 9.78 34.33
CA GLY A 824 -20.40 8.33 34.02
C GLY A 824 -19.11 7.53 33.96
N GLN A 825 -17.95 8.17 33.83
CA GLN A 825 -16.63 7.52 33.82
C GLN A 825 -15.78 7.84 35.04
N GLY A 826 -16.03 8.97 35.72
CA GLY A 826 -15.25 9.45 36.87
C GLY A 826 -14.07 10.34 36.43
N ILE A 827 -12.95 10.26 37.15
CA ILE A 827 -11.71 10.97 36.80
C ILE A 827 -11.02 10.26 35.68
N VAL A 828 -10.78 10.94 34.56
CA VAL A 828 -10.05 10.48 33.41
C VAL A 828 -8.84 11.39 33.21
N VAL A 829 -7.69 10.83 32.91
CA VAL A 829 -6.47 11.57 32.57
C VAL A 829 -6.36 11.64 31.05
N PRO A 830 -6.52 12.83 30.43
CA PRO A 830 -6.27 12.98 29.01
C PRO A 830 -4.80 12.67 28.69
N MET A 831 -4.55 12.06 27.56
CA MET A 831 -3.19 11.74 27.10
C MET A 831 -2.91 12.54 25.83
N ILE A 832 -2.02 13.52 25.95
CA ILE A 832 -1.63 14.41 24.86
C ILE A 832 -0.55 13.73 24.03
N GLU A 833 -0.70 13.77 22.73
CA GLU A 833 0.33 13.31 21.79
C GLU A 833 1.56 14.23 21.87
N VAL A 834 2.73 13.62 22.02
CA VAL A 834 4.03 14.28 22.04
C VAL A 834 4.74 14.08 20.69
N ASP A 835 4.69 12.87 20.18
CA ASP A 835 5.24 12.48 18.89
C ASP A 835 4.57 11.20 18.42
N SER A 836 4.42 11.03 17.12
CA SER A 836 3.86 9.81 16.52
C SER A 836 4.64 9.41 15.27
N VAL A 837 4.65 8.11 15.01
CA VAL A 837 5.26 7.50 13.84
C VAL A 837 4.35 6.37 13.40
N ASP A 838 3.70 6.53 12.27
CA ASP A 838 2.83 5.54 11.64
C ASP A 838 3.60 4.94 10.45
N TYR A 839 4.55 4.03 10.78
CA TYR A 839 5.34 3.38 9.75
C TYR A 839 4.58 2.22 9.13
N ASP A 840 4.81 1.97 7.85
CA ASP A 840 4.26 0.84 7.12
C ASP A 840 5.35 0.00 6.44
N GLY A 841 5.01 -1.22 6.06
CA GLY A 841 5.86 -2.12 5.28
C GLY A 841 5.86 -1.81 3.78
N GLY A 842 5.20 -0.72 3.35
CA GLY A 842 5.05 -0.30 1.96
C GLY A 842 6.24 0.48 1.42
N ILE A 843 6.04 1.12 0.27
CA ILE A 843 7.09 1.87 -0.46
C ILE A 843 7.37 3.23 0.19
N GLU A 844 6.41 3.78 0.93
CA GLU A 844 6.50 5.15 1.46
C GLU A 844 7.44 5.27 2.66
N TRP A 845 7.64 4.19 3.40
CA TRP A 845 8.53 4.16 4.55
C TRP A 845 9.82 3.39 4.27
N PRO A 846 10.96 3.79 4.86
CA PRO A 846 12.21 3.05 4.74
C PRO A 846 12.06 1.65 5.32
N GLN A 847 12.37 0.62 4.54
CA GLN A 847 12.28 -0.77 4.99
C GLN A 847 13.43 -1.14 5.92
N GLY A 848 13.13 -1.80 7.05
CA GLY A 848 14.12 -2.21 8.05
C GLY A 848 15.13 -3.22 7.51
N GLU A 849 14.66 -4.31 6.90
CA GLU A 849 15.50 -5.37 6.31
C GLU A 849 16.68 -5.78 7.20
N GLY A 850 16.38 -6.09 8.45
CA GLY A 850 17.39 -6.43 9.45
C GLY A 850 18.11 -5.25 10.09
N ARG A 851 17.65 -4.03 9.90
CA ARG A 851 18.16 -2.76 10.46
C ARG A 851 17.03 -1.96 11.10
N SER A 852 17.39 -0.87 11.76
CA SER A 852 16.41 0.12 12.21
C SER A 852 16.10 1.15 11.13
N ILE A 853 14.99 1.84 11.31
CA ILE A 853 14.71 3.13 10.66
C ILE A 853 15.08 4.25 11.63
N GLU A 854 15.72 5.28 11.11
CA GLU A 854 16.31 6.41 11.87
C GLU A 854 15.68 7.72 11.40
N ARG A 855 15.28 8.56 12.35
CA ARG A 855 14.77 9.91 12.06
C ARG A 855 15.91 10.79 11.55
N ILE A 856 15.67 11.44 10.39
CA ILE A 856 16.68 12.29 9.74
C ILE A 856 16.86 13.59 10.52
N ASN A 857 15.77 14.24 10.90
CA ASN A 857 15.79 15.49 11.63
C ASN A 857 14.77 15.47 12.78
N ASN A 858 15.27 15.56 14.01
CA ASN A 858 14.46 15.55 15.22
C ASN A 858 13.57 16.80 15.39
N LEU A 859 13.71 17.82 14.55
CA LEU A 859 12.93 19.06 14.58
C LEU A 859 11.78 19.06 13.57
N LEU A 860 11.63 18.03 12.75
CA LEU A 860 10.53 17.84 11.82
C LEU A 860 9.52 16.84 12.39
N VAL A 861 8.33 16.79 11.83
CA VAL A 861 7.24 15.89 12.25
C VAL A 861 7.69 14.42 12.17
N GLY A 862 7.34 13.64 13.20
CA GLY A 862 7.66 12.21 13.25
C GLY A 862 6.85 11.38 12.27
N ASN A 863 5.58 11.70 12.09
CA ASN A 863 4.69 11.02 11.16
C ASN A 863 4.84 11.56 9.72
N ASP A 864 6.08 11.67 9.27
CA ASP A 864 6.46 12.05 7.91
C ASP A 864 7.57 11.11 7.43
N SER A 865 7.24 10.16 6.57
CA SER A 865 8.17 9.13 6.08
C SER A 865 9.39 9.75 5.37
N SER A 866 9.26 10.94 4.77
CA SER A 866 10.40 11.67 4.18
C SER A 866 11.42 12.14 5.23
N ASN A 867 11.04 12.15 6.52
CA ASN A 867 11.92 12.45 7.66
C ASN A 867 12.61 11.20 8.24
N TRP A 868 12.50 10.07 7.57
CA TRP A 868 13.08 8.80 8.01
C TRP A 868 13.96 8.18 6.95
N GLN A 869 14.92 7.39 7.38
CA GLN A 869 15.77 6.58 6.51
C GLN A 869 16.17 5.28 7.20
N ARG A 870 16.51 4.29 6.42
CA ARG A 870 17.12 3.06 6.95
C ARG A 870 18.51 3.36 7.51
N SER A 871 18.84 2.83 8.69
CA SER A 871 20.16 2.98 9.30
C SER A 871 21.28 2.49 8.36
N ALA A 872 22.36 3.27 8.28
CA ALA A 872 23.57 2.82 7.59
C ALA A 872 24.25 1.67 8.33
N ASP A 873 24.06 1.57 9.64
CA ASP A 873 24.63 0.52 10.48
C ASP A 873 23.73 -0.72 10.51
N GLN A 874 24.30 -1.91 10.32
CA GLN A 874 23.53 -3.17 10.30
C GLN A 874 22.77 -3.47 11.60
N LYS A 875 23.14 -2.83 12.69
CA LYS A 875 22.51 -3.01 14.00
C LYS A 875 21.72 -1.79 14.46
N GLY A 876 21.56 -0.80 13.58
CA GLY A 876 21.08 0.50 13.99
C GLY A 876 22.13 1.27 14.82
N THR A 877 21.70 2.38 15.40
CA THR A 877 22.54 3.24 16.25
C THR A 877 22.01 3.38 17.68
N PRO A 878 21.46 2.32 18.33
CA PRO A 878 20.74 2.47 19.59
C PRO A 878 21.62 3.08 20.70
N GLY A 879 21.18 4.21 21.24
CA GLY A 879 21.87 4.99 22.26
C GLY A 879 22.99 5.89 21.75
N ALA A 880 23.13 6.00 20.44
CA ALA A 880 24.10 6.88 19.78
C ALA A 880 23.39 7.91 18.88
N GLU A 881 24.14 8.75 18.20
CA GLU A 881 23.56 9.59 17.15
C GLU A 881 23.23 8.74 15.93
N ASN A 882 22.09 9.02 15.31
CA ASN A 882 21.65 8.35 14.10
C ASN A 882 22.74 8.38 13.02
N SER A 883 22.85 7.34 12.23
CA SER A 883 23.88 7.20 11.20
C SER A 883 23.70 8.15 10.02
N VAL A 884 22.65 8.95 10.09
CA VAL A 884 22.29 9.95 9.08
C VAL A 884 23.42 10.96 8.94
N GLN A 885 24.06 10.99 7.81
CA GLN A 885 24.84 12.14 7.43
C GLN A 885 23.90 13.19 6.84
N LEU A 886 23.54 14.16 7.66
CA LEU A 886 22.84 15.32 7.13
C LEU A 886 23.68 15.93 6.01
N ASN A 887 23.10 16.02 4.83
CA ASN A 887 23.68 16.69 3.67
C ASN A 887 22.61 17.60 3.08
N GLY A 888 23.01 18.42 2.11
CA GLY A 888 22.08 19.25 1.39
C GLY A 888 21.19 20.13 2.29
N PHE A 889 19.90 20.18 2.00
CA PHE A 889 18.92 21.02 2.67
C PHE A 889 18.82 20.73 4.19
N ASN A 890 18.84 19.46 4.60
CA ASN A 890 18.74 19.10 6.02
C ASN A 890 19.95 19.57 6.83
N LEU A 891 21.15 19.50 6.24
CA LEU A 891 22.34 20.07 6.87
C LEU A 891 22.27 21.60 6.96
N TRP A 892 21.74 22.26 5.92
CA TRP A 892 21.53 23.69 5.91
C TRP A 892 20.51 24.12 6.97
N LEU A 893 19.36 23.43 7.12
CA LEU A 893 18.39 23.69 8.19
C LEU A 893 19.01 23.59 9.57
N LYS A 894 19.80 22.54 9.82
CA LYS A 894 20.52 22.39 11.08
C LYS A 894 21.44 23.58 11.35
N ASN A 895 22.26 23.95 10.39
CA ASN A 895 23.22 25.05 10.54
C ASN A 895 22.54 26.41 10.74
N GLU A 896 21.46 26.67 10.04
CA GLU A 896 20.78 27.98 10.08
C GLU A 896 19.85 28.12 11.28
N PHE A 897 19.19 27.06 11.72
CA PHE A 897 18.19 27.11 12.78
C PHE A 897 18.66 26.42 14.08
N GLU A 898 18.94 25.12 14.05
CA GLU A 898 19.24 24.33 15.25
C GLU A 898 20.49 24.85 15.99
N ASP A 899 21.59 25.01 15.27
CA ASP A 899 22.87 25.50 15.84
C ASP A 899 22.76 26.95 16.37
N ASN A 900 21.71 27.67 15.95
CA ASN A 900 21.37 29.00 16.44
C ASN A 900 20.29 28.98 17.55
N GLY A 901 19.87 27.80 18.02
CA GLY A 901 18.90 27.65 19.10
C GLY A 901 17.46 27.95 18.69
N ILE A 902 17.17 27.94 17.40
CA ILE A 902 15.81 28.13 16.86
C ILE A 902 15.22 26.73 16.66
N ILE A 903 14.22 26.40 17.47
CA ILE A 903 13.62 25.08 17.51
C ILE A 903 12.10 25.24 17.24
N GLY A 904 11.56 24.56 16.26
CA GLY A 904 10.14 24.30 16.08
C GLY A 904 9.27 25.43 15.52
N GLN A 905 9.85 26.50 14.97
CA GLN A 905 9.07 27.54 14.28
C GLN A 905 9.74 27.96 12.95
N GLY A 906 9.03 27.79 11.85
CA GLY A 906 9.46 28.29 10.56
C GLY A 906 10.64 27.54 9.96
N THR A 907 10.79 26.25 10.24
CA THR A 907 11.96 25.46 9.83
C THR A 907 11.69 24.43 8.75
N SER A 908 10.46 24.34 8.23
CA SER A 908 10.15 23.42 7.11
C SER A 908 10.58 24.01 5.75
N SER A 909 10.60 23.18 4.73
CA SER A 909 10.94 23.61 3.36
C SER A 909 9.99 24.68 2.82
N THR A 910 8.74 24.64 3.22
CA THR A 910 7.68 25.56 2.76
C THR A 910 7.51 26.78 3.65
N ASP A 911 8.20 26.83 4.78
CA ASP A 911 8.13 27.98 5.70
C ASP A 911 8.91 29.19 5.17
N ASP A 912 8.45 30.37 5.55
CA ASP A 912 9.08 31.65 5.33
C ASP A 912 9.33 32.28 6.71
N TYR A 913 10.52 31.99 7.29
CA TYR A 913 10.83 32.31 8.67
C TYR A 913 10.88 33.81 8.96
N ASP A 914 11.43 34.61 8.06
CA ASP A 914 11.58 36.08 8.23
C ASP A 914 10.45 36.90 7.57
N SER A 915 9.48 36.20 6.97
CA SER A 915 8.26 36.75 6.36
C SER A 915 8.53 37.70 5.19
N ASP A 916 9.51 37.38 4.37
CA ASP A 916 9.88 38.19 3.20
C ASP A 916 9.26 37.70 1.88
N GLY A 917 8.52 36.58 1.94
CA GLY A 917 7.84 35.96 0.80
C GLY A 917 8.69 34.97 0.03
N ILE A 918 9.84 34.54 0.57
CA ILE A 918 10.73 33.49 0.03
C ILE A 918 10.76 32.34 1.02
N THR A 919 10.46 31.14 0.57
CA THR A 919 10.45 29.96 1.47
C THR A 919 11.87 29.50 1.80
N ASN A 920 12.04 28.79 2.94
CA ASN A 920 13.35 28.25 3.34
C ASN A 920 13.99 27.38 2.23
N LEU A 921 13.21 26.63 1.46
CA LEU A 921 13.72 25.85 0.35
C LEU A 921 14.24 26.73 -0.78
N GLU A 922 13.54 27.82 -1.08
CA GLU A 922 13.98 28.81 -2.08
C GLU A 922 15.23 29.53 -1.57
N GLU A 923 15.29 29.90 -0.29
CA GLU A 923 16.48 30.53 0.29
C GLU A 923 17.70 29.62 0.26
N TYR A 924 17.53 28.33 0.58
CA TYR A 924 18.55 27.32 0.40
C TYR A 924 19.03 27.25 -1.06
N ALA A 925 18.10 27.13 -2.00
CA ALA A 925 18.40 27.09 -3.43
C ALA A 925 19.18 28.34 -3.92
N PHE A 926 18.80 29.50 -3.39
CA PHE A 926 19.43 30.78 -3.77
C PHE A 926 20.62 31.18 -2.90
N GLY A 927 20.90 30.43 -1.84
CA GLY A 927 21.94 30.71 -0.85
C GLY A 927 21.70 32.00 -0.09
N LEU A 928 20.43 32.27 0.25
CA LEU A 928 19.99 33.39 1.06
C LEU A 928 20.05 33.02 2.55
N ASN A 929 19.93 34.01 3.42
CA ASN A 929 19.88 33.80 4.85
C ASN A 929 18.42 33.76 5.32
N PRO A 930 17.88 32.67 5.81
CA PRO A 930 16.46 32.53 6.16
C PRO A 930 16.01 33.35 7.38
N ARG A 931 16.93 34.08 7.98
CA ARG A 931 16.70 34.95 9.15
C ARG A 931 16.84 36.45 8.85
N GLU A 932 17.05 36.80 7.59
CA GLU A 932 17.25 38.19 7.16
C GLU A 932 16.45 38.47 5.90
N VAL A 933 15.49 39.38 5.98
CA VAL A 933 14.64 39.78 4.87
C VAL A 933 15.44 40.01 3.60
N SER A 934 15.25 39.20 2.59
CA SER A 934 15.98 39.12 1.33
C SER A 934 15.15 39.64 0.16
N THR A 935 15.72 39.72 -1.02
CA THR A 935 14.98 40.02 -2.24
C THR A 935 15.60 39.30 -3.45
N MET A 936 14.81 38.56 -4.20
CA MET A 936 15.22 37.86 -5.42
C MET A 936 15.53 38.74 -6.62
N LYS A 937 15.61 40.05 -6.45
CA LYS A 937 15.66 41.03 -7.53
C LYS A 937 16.83 40.89 -8.51
N ASN A 938 17.91 40.24 -8.10
CA ASN A 938 19.10 40.02 -8.93
C ASN A 938 19.26 38.58 -9.40
N ASN A 939 18.50 37.65 -8.86
CA ASN A 939 18.63 36.22 -9.13
C ASN A 939 17.78 35.76 -10.30
N PHE A 940 16.71 36.50 -10.61
CA PHE A 940 15.79 36.17 -11.69
C PHE A 940 15.76 37.29 -12.76
N MET A 941 16.03 36.93 -14.03
CA MET A 941 16.04 37.89 -15.15
C MET A 941 15.30 37.31 -16.35
N VAL A 942 14.40 38.10 -16.90
CA VAL A 942 13.74 37.80 -18.18
C VAL A 942 14.14 38.91 -19.18
N GLN A 943 14.76 38.53 -20.27
CA GLN A 943 15.26 39.47 -21.27
C GLN A 943 14.90 39.05 -22.69
N ASN A 944 14.43 40.02 -23.49
CA ASN A 944 14.33 39.84 -24.92
C ASN A 944 15.68 40.19 -25.57
N ILE A 945 16.35 39.20 -26.14
CA ILE A 945 17.65 39.38 -26.82
C ILE A 945 17.43 39.36 -28.32
N LYS A 946 17.88 40.45 -28.99
CA LYS A 946 17.91 40.56 -30.44
C LYS A 946 19.35 40.51 -30.92
N THR A 947 19.69 39.49 -31.69
CA THR A 947 20.93 39.43 -32.48
C THR A 947 20.64 39.84 -33.92
N ASN A 948 21.68 39.96 -34.76
CA ASN A 948 21.50 40.37 -36.16
C ASN A 948 20.63 39.38 -36.96
N ASP A 949 20.50 38.16 -36.53
CA ASP A 949 19.85 37.08 -37.27
C ASP A 949 18.64 36.45 -36.54
N GLU A 950 18.50 36.62 -35.22
CA GLU A 950 17.43 36.01 -34.44
C GLU A 950 17.00 36.87 -33.23
N ALA A 951 15.72 36.73 -32.85
CA ALA A 951 15.19 37.27 -31.60
C ALA A 951 14.72 36.11 -30.73
N PHE A 952 15.14 36.08 -29.48
CA PHE A 952 14.72 35.06 -28.53
C PHE A 952 14.47 35.64 -27.13
N LEU A 953 13.59 34.97 -26.37
CA LEU A 953 13.40 35.26 -24.98
C LEU A 953 14.45 34.47 -24.19
N SER A 954 15.17 35.12 -23.31
CA SER A 954 16.07 34.50 -22.35
C SER A 954 15.50 34.64 -20.95
N VAL A 955 15.27 33.52 -20.28
CA VAL A 955 14.89 33.44 -18.85
C VAL A 955 16.11 32.91 -18.12
N LYS A 956 16.62 33.67 -17.15
CA LYS A 956 17.81 33.33 -16.39
C LYS A 956 17.51 33.29 -14.91
N LEU A 957 18.02 32.25 -14.25
CA LEU A 957 18.07 32.12 -12.81
C LEU A 957 19.54 32.00 -12.37
N ILE A 958 19.95 32.80 -11.40
CA ILE A 958 21.30 32.77 -10.83
C ILE A 958 21.18 32.25 -9.41
N ILE A 959 21.85 31.14 -9.14
CA ILE A 959 21.91 30.45 -7.84
C ILE A 959 23.35 30.36 -7.36
N ASN A 960 23.61 30.31 -6.06
CA ASN A 960 24.97 30.30 -5.50
C ASN A 960 25.77 29.07 -5.94
N SER A 961 25.17 27.90 -5.86
CA SER A 961 25.63 26.64 -6.46
C SER A 961 24.40 25.79 -6.65
N LEU A 962 24.35 24.95 -7.67
CA LEU A 962 23.22 24.02 -7.79
C LEU A 962 23.41 22.92 -6.74
N PRO A 963 22.58 22.89 -5.67
CA PRO A 963 22.63 21.81 -4.73
C PRO A 963 22.28 20.50 -5.42
N SER A 964 22.97 19.41 -5.07
CA SER A 964 22.78 18.09 -5.69
C SER A 964 21.49 17.39 -5.26
N ASP A 965 20.80 17.94 -4.28
CA ASP A 965 19.57 17.48 -3.69
C ASP A 965 18.34 18.28 -4.15
N LEU A 966 18.47 19.13 -5.18
CA LEU A 966 17.36 19.90 -5.71
C LEU A 966 17.07 19.60 -7.18
N ILE A 967 15.79 19.58 -7.50
CA ILE A 967 15.27 19.68 -8.88
C ILE A 967 14.70 21.09 -9.04
N ILE A 968 15.16 21.80 -10.08
CA ILE A 968 14.63 23.13 -10.43
C ILE A 968 14.02 23.05 -11.82
N ASN A 969 12.72 23.19 -11.91
CA ASN A 969 11.96 23.22 -13.15
C ASN A 969 11.52 24.63 -13.51
N LEU A 970 11.55 24.97 -14.79
CA LEU A 970 10.89 26.15 -15.31
C LEU A 970 9.57 25.76 -15.92
N LEU A 971 8.50 26.32 -15.40
CA LEU A 971 7.16 26.13 -15.93
C LEU A 971 6.74 27.35 -16.75
N SER A 972 6.04 27.12 -17.86
CA SER A 972 5.44 28.14 -18.67
C SER A 972 3.93 28.02 -18.76
N SER A 973 3.24 29.15 -18.86
CA SER A 973 1.79 29.21 -19.02
C SER A 973 1.39 30.35 -19.94
N SER A 974 0.36 30.16 -20.73
CA SER A 974 -0.25 31.22 -21.54
C SER A 974 -1.44 31.90 -20.85
N ASP A 975 -1.99 31.29 -19.81
CA ASP A 975 -3.26 31.68 -19.18
C ASP A 975 -3.18 31.83 -17.64
N LEU A 976 -2.02 31.57 -17.04
CA LEU A 976 -1.78 31.50 -15.59
C LEU A 976 -2.52 30.36 -14.84
N LYS A 977 -3.22 29.51 -15.57
CA LYS A 977 -3.96 28.39 -14.99
C LYS A 977 -3.28 27.05 -15.30
N ASN A 978 -2.93 26.84 -16.55
CA ASN A 978 -2.27 25.62 -17.01
C ASN A 978 -0.77 25.85 -17.13
N TRP A 979 0.01 25.09 -16.39
CA TRP A 979 1.46 25.17 -16.36
C TRP A 979 2.06 23.91 -16.94
N SER A 980 3.01 24.05 -17.83
CA SER A 980 3.75 22.94 -18.42
C SER A 980 5.25 23.14 -18.24
N SER A 981 5.98 22.06 -18.01
CA SER A 981 7.44 22.10 -17.97
C SER A 981 7.98 22.60 -19.32
N THR A 982 9.01 23.42 -19.26
CA THR A 982 9.76 23.83 -20.44
C THR A 982 10.89 22.86 -20.73
N GLU A 983 11.53 22.99 -21.91
CA GLU A 983 12.74 22.23 -22.21
C GLU A 983 13.88 22.53 -21.22
N GLU A 984 14.89 21.66 -21.15
CA GLU A 984 16.00 21.73 -20.19
C GLU A 984 16.76 23.06 -20.22
N PHE A 985 17.24 23.46 -19.04
CA PHE A 985 18.12 24.62 -18.90
C PHE A 985 19.52 24.36 -19.44
N GLN A 986 20.12 25.39 -20.01
CA GLN A 986 21.58 25.45 -20.14
C GLN A 986 22.20 25.94 -18.83
N SER A 987 22.98 25.09 -18.18
CA SER A 987 23.69 25.41 -16.95
C SER A 987 25.10 25.98 -17.26
N THR A 988 25.47 27.07 -16.61
CA THR A 988 26.81 27.66 -16.73
C THR A 988 27.32 28.09 -15.36
N VAL A 989 28.45 27.53 -14.93
CA VAL A 989 29.13 27.94 -13.69
C VAL A 989 29.89 29.26 -13.99
N ASN A 990 29.60 30.28 -13.19
CA ASN A 990 30.20 31.60 -13.30
C ASN A 990 31.58 31.67 -12.59
N GLN A 991 32.36 32.68 -12.90
CA GLN A 991 33.70 32.87 -12.31
C GLN A 991 33.67 33.18 -10.79
N ASP A 992 32.56 33.65 -10.29
CA ASP A 992 32.31 33.96 -8.87
C ASP A 992 31.77 32.74 -8.08
N GLY A 993 31.66 31.58 -8.72
CA GLY A 993 31.14 30.34 -8.11
C GLY A 993 29.64 30.17 -8.16
N THR A 994 28.90 31.15 -8.64
CA THR A 994 27.45 31.03 -8.88
C THR A 994 27.16 30.20 -10.13
N THR A 995 25.96 29.63 -10.22
CA THR A 995 25.48 28.91 -11.40
C THR A 995 24.34 29.69 -12.06
N THR A 996 24.45 29.90 -13.36
CA THR A 996 23.35 30.45 -14.15
C THR A 996 22.64 29.34 -14.89
N LEU A 997 21.35 29.21 -14.66
CA LEU A 997 20.43 28.37 -15.43
C LEU A 997 19.76 29.29 -16.47
N GLU A 998 19.93 29.01 -17.76
CA GLU A 998 19.36 29.81 -18.83
C GLU A 998 18.47 28.97 -19.74
N TYR A 999 17.24 29.43 -19.96
CA TYR A 999 16.30 28.90 -20.93
C TYR A 999 16.15 29.91 -22.07
N LYS A 1000 16.19 29.45 -23.31
CA LYS A 1000 16.05 30.28 -24.51
C LYS A 1000 14.91 29.79 -25.38
N GLN A 1001 13.90 30.61 -25.57
CA GLN A 1001 12.81 30.35 -26.50
C GLN A 1001 13.01 31.16 -27.81
N SER A 1002 13.21 30.42 -28.92
CA SER A 1002 13.20 30.98 -30.27
C SER A 1002 11.76 31.05 -30.80
N ASN A 1003 11.46 32.06 -31.68
CA ASN A 1003 10.15 32.30 -32.28
C ASN A 1003 9.08 32.89 -31.32
N LEU A 1004 9.30 34.14 -30.90
CA LEU A 1004 8.26 34.95 -30.27
C LEU A 1004 7.18 35.35 -31.29
N ASP A 1005 6.07 34.63 -31.28
CA ASP A 1005 4.86 35.11 -31.93
C ASP A 1005 4.40 36.41 -31.23
N GLN A 1006 4.22 37.48 -31.95
CA GLN A 1006 4.01 38.83 -31.38
C GLN A 1006 2.70 39.00 -30.59
N ASP A 1007 1.82 37.99 -30.59
CA ASP A 1007 0.50 38.03 -29.96
C ASP A 1007 0.33 37.10 -28.75
N ASN A 1008 1.29 36.23 -28.39
CA ASN A 1008 1.18 35.34 -27.26
C ASN A 1008 1.87 35.88 -26.01
N ARG A 1009 1.11 36.01 -24.92
CA ARG A 1009 1.63 36.28 -23.58
C ARG A 1009 2.08 34.95 -22.99
N SER A 1010 3.31 34.84 -22.53
CA SER A 1010 3.82 33.71 -21.78
C SER A 1010 4.22 34.15 -20.37
N PHE A 1011 3.84 33.40 -19.42
CA PHE A 1011 4.20 33.56 -18.01
C PHE A 1011 5.17 32.44 -17.65
N TYR A 1012 6.09 32.68 -16.73
CA TYR A 1012 7.09 31.74 -16.30
C TYR A 1012 7.17 31.71 -14.77
N ARG A 1013 7.32 30.54 -14.19
CA ARG A 1013 7.64 30.35 -12.77
C ARG A 1013 8.66 29.24 -12.59
N PHE A 1014 9.44 29.32 -11.55
CA PHE A 1014 10.27 28.20 -11.10
C PHE A 1014 9.49 27.33 -10.14
N GLN A 1015 9.73 26.04 -10.22
CA GLN A 1015 9.32 25.05 -9.24
C GLN A 1015 10.59 24.41 -8.72
N ILE A 1016 10.77 24.44 -7.40
CA ILE A 1016 11.94 23.89 -6.72
C ILE A 1016 11.45 22.75 -5.85
N GLU A 1017 12.03 21.62 -6.01
CA GLU A 1017 11.68 20.39 -5.28
C GLU A 1017 12.93 19.74 -4.72
N LEU A 1018 12.81 19.11 -3.54
CA LEU A 1018 13.84 18.23 -2.99
C LEU A 1018 13.81 16.91 -3.74
N ILE A 1019 14.99 16.40 -4.09
CA ILE A 1019 15.11 15.02 -4.58
C ILE A 1019 14.90 14.11 -3.36
N ALA A 1020 13.90 13.25 -3.42
CA ALA A 1020 13.72 12.20 -2.41
C ALA A 1020 15.01 11.36 -2.37
N GLN A 1021 15.61 11.26 -1.19
CA GLN A 1021 16.86 10.51 -1.00
C GLN A 1021 16.60 9.07 -0.56
#